data_93b715af2f13e89f476ad7c141a86943
#
_entry.id   93b715af2f13e89f476ad7c141a86943
#
_cell.length_a   1.000
_cell.length_b   1.000
_cell.length_c   1.000
_cell.angle_alpha   90.00
_cell.angle_beta   90.00
_cell.angle_gamma   90.00
#
_symmetry.space_group_name_H-M   'P 1'
#
loop_
_entity.id
_entity.type
_entity.pdbx_description
1 polymer ?
#
loop_
_entity_poly.entity_id
_entity_poly.type
_entity_poly.pdbx_seq_one_letter_code
_entity_poly.pdbx_strand_id
1 'polypeptide(L)'
;MNYLHYYRLRPNALHGLALPCLLVFIFLLLLLLPGLPKSLAARTHTSSRNHSAQEVPAVIFAGNYHQTNLVSNLPGVGLVEDRQLSLPWGVALNSTSPFWVVNNGGDRATLYKGDVSGSPLVGNSALPSVAIPNVPTFAAQPSQPTGVVANTTNDFSVSLTPTSPAAPAQFIFATLNGGINAWQPGLGSVAVPVRFMSGHSYTGLAIGSNASGNLLYAVDFANGKIDVFDKDFNLTSVSGNFTDASIPSNSHPYNIQNLGGSLYVTYVKFTFALNFDTGFVRKFDMNGVRDTGFAITNGPLNTPWGLALAPASFGAFSNALLVGNSLLGGSSASCINAFNPATGAVIGEMVDGGGARLQINNLRALVFGNGVNGGDPNTLYFSAANDAFSSLALFGSLKPINGVPPSTIKFSDLQYNTSENAGHIDITVTRSGVTSAIATVNYATVDGGATQKGGYEIAVGKLTFNPGETSKTFRVLIVDNKAFAGGSSVALNLVLSNATGAELTSPRYSYLYIMDDEGDTPGQPPNFSDVPQFFVRQQYFDFLNREPDPSGFNFWTDQITSCGTDPQCIELKRINVSAAFFLSIEFQSTGMLAYLTEKAAFGGLPRYGPFMRDVQALQKDYVFGAPGAGAQVEANKRAFFDEFVTRPEFVASYGGLSNAQYVDTIMLTGGINTTTARLFITGMDWSQVVPPTNPSPFGTAIARLSVASENTMNFSLSFKVGSPETAAHIHGPALAGANAPAIVTFPNGEFRDFTVTLTSQQGSDMRNGRLYIDVHTQNNPNGEIRGQISVQRFQRDVLVEALNQGNINRAEALRLMVEDADFRTKEFNRAFVLMEYFGYLRRNPDDPPDNNLDGYNFWLAKLNQFNGNFVNADMVKAFLRSTEYRGRFGPP
;
A
#
# COMPACT_ATOMS: atom_id res chain seq x y z
N MET A 1 -43.25 13.16 -5.85
CA MET A 1 -44.01 13.92 -4.81
C MET A 1 -43.04 14.19 -3.66
N ASN A 2 -42.65 15.43 -3.62
CA ASN A 2 -42.19 16.27 -2.51
C ASN A 2 -41.81 15.66 -1.17
N TYR A 3 -40.56 15.93 -0.73
CA TYR A 3 -40.30 16.58 0.56
C TYR A 3 -38.89 17.20 0.56
N LEU A 4 -38.85 18.49 0.21
CA LEU A 4 -37.80 19.44 0.55
C LEU A 4 -38.17 20.05 1.90
N HIS A 5 -37.39 19.86 2.94
CA HIS A 5 -37.52 20.63 4.18
C HIS A 5 -36.35 21.62 4.29
N TYR A 6 -36.69 22.88 4.05
CA TYR A 6 -35.91 24.05 4.41
C TYR A 6 -35.88 24.22 5.92
N TYR A 7 -34.72 24.17 6.54
CA TYR A 7 -34.54 24.72 7.88
C TYR A 7 -34.10 26.18 7.77
N ARG A 8 -35.06 27.08 8.07
CA ARG A 8 -34.80 28.48 8.39
C ARG A 8 -34.15 28.53 9.79
N LEU A 9 -32.89 28.96 9.90
CA LEU A 9 -32.25 29.35 11.14
C LEU A 9 -32.81 30.73 11.59
N ARG A 10 -33.38 30.77 12.76
CA ARG A 10 -33.73 32.03 13.46
C ARG A 10 -32.45 32.63 14.06
N PRO A 11 -32.26 33.98 13.99
CA PRO A 11 -31.12 34.63 14.61
C PRO A 11 -31.48 34.95 16.07
N ASN A 12 -31.01 34.16 17.03
CA ASN A 12 -30.86 34.51 18.42
C ASN A 12 -30.38 33.30 19.25
N ALA A 13 -29.08 33.03 19.22
CA ALA A 13 -28.32 32.28 20.23
C ALA A 13 -26.82 32.21 19.85
N LEU A 14 -26.20 33.35 19.68
CA LEU A 14 -24.75 33.46 19.47
C LEU A 14 -24.18 34.43 20.54
N HIS A 15 -24.18 33.97 21.78
CA HIS A 15 -23.32 34.54 22.80
C HIS A 15 -22.86 33.41 23.72
N GLY A 16 -21.58 32.97 23.54
CA GLY A 16 -20.95 32.09 24.51
C GLY A 16 -20.04 30.98 23.95
N LEU A 17 -19.71 30.97 22.67
CA LEU A 17 -18.68 30.04 22.18
C LEU A 17 -17.37 30.80 21.98
N ALA A 18 -16.37 30.42 22.74
CA ALA A 18 -15.06 31.07 22.75
C ALA A 18 -14.37 30.99 21.39
N LEU A 19 -13.87 32.13 20.93
CA LEU A 19 -13.12 32.36 19.69
C LEU A 19 -12.04 31.32 19.33
N PRO A 20 -11.40 30.58 20.25
CA PRO A 20 -10.34 29.62 19.94
C PRO A 20 -10.76 28.37 19.15
N CYS A 21 -11.98 27.87 19.38
CA CYS A 21 -12.45 26.69 18.64
C CYS A 21 -12.80 26.99 17.17
N LEU A 22 -13.22 28.23 16.91
CA LEU A 22 -13.52 28.66 15.53
C LEU A 22 -12.25 28.82 14.68
N LEU A 23 -11.12 29.16 15.28
CA LEU A 23 -9.84 29.35 14.59
C LEU A 23 -9.18 28.00 14.18
N VAL A 24 -9.33 26.96 14.98
CA VAL A 24 -8.84 25.61 14.62
C VAL A 24 -9.72 25.04 13.50
N PHE A 25 -11.02 25.32 13.50
CA PHE A 25 -11.93 24.91 12.42
C PHE A 25 -11.71 25.69 11.11
N ILE A 26 -11.37 26.97 11.20
CA ILE A 26 -11.00 27.79 10.04
C ILE A 26 -9.67 27.34 9.46
N PHE A 27 -8.73 26.84 10.27
CA PHE A 27 -7.46 26.28 9.80
C PHE A 27 -7.64 25.00 8.97
N LEU A 28 -8.59 24.14 9.34
CA LEU A 28 -8.96 22.96 8.55
C LEU A 28 -9.86 23.31 7.34
N LEU A 29 -10.69 24.35 7.42
CA LEU A 29 -11.63 24.73 6.36
C LEU A 29 -10.98 25.56 5.24
N LEU A 30 -9.93 26.33 5.54
CA LEU A 30 -9.16 27.08 4.53
C LEU A 30 -8.26 26.19 3.67
N LEU A 31 -8.04 24.94 4.07
CA LEU A 31 -7.36 23.91 3.27
C LEU A 31 -8.30 23.24 2.24
N LEU A 32 -9.61 23.55 2.24
CA LEU A 32 -10.63 22.89 1.42
C LEU A 32 -11.31 23.79 0.36
N LEU A 33 -10.81 25.01 0.10
CA LEU A 33 -11.40 25.87 -0.94
C LEU A 33 -10.49 25.98 -2.16
N PRO A 34 -10.90 25.49 -3.34
CA PRO A 34 -10.21 25.75 -4.59
C PRO A 34 -10.62 27.12 -5.15
N GLY A 35 -9.64 27.94 -5.48
CA GLY A 35 -9.80 29.05 -6.40
C GLY A 35 -9.64 30.46 -5.84
N LEU A 36 -8.41 30.97 -5.86
CA LEU A 36 -8.16 32.43 -5.97
C LEU A 36 -7.03 32.68 -6.99
N PRO A 37 -7.16 33.71 -7.87
CA PRO A 37 -6.26 33.89 -9.02
C PRO A 37 -4.90 34.44 -8.60
N LYS A 38 -3.85 33.87 -9.21
CA LYS A 38 -2.48 34.36 -9.12
C LYS A 38 -2.31 35.54 -10.07
N SER A 39 -2.27 36.76 -9.54
CA SER A 39 -1.60 37.88 -10.20
C SER A 39 -1.18 38.92 -9.18
N LEU A 40 0.09 38.88 -8.75
CA LEU A 40 0.76 40.10 -8.27
C LEU A 40 2.21 40.09 -8.73
N ALA A 41 2.53 41.02 -9.59
CA ALA A 41 3.82 41.25 -10.15
C ALA A 41 4.83 41.71 -9.07
N ALA A 42 6.08 41.30 -9.24
CA ALA A 42 7.22 41.75 -8.45
C ALA A 42 7.35 43.25 -8.47
N ARG A 43 7.34 43.89 -7.32
CA ARG A 43 7.91 45.23 -7.07
C ARG A 43 9.14 45.10 -6.20
N THR A 44 10.27 45.35 -6.79
CA THR A 44 11.55 45.55 -6.11
C THR A 44 11.49 46.84 -5.33
N HIS A 45 11.55 46.77 -3.99
CA HIS A 45 11.92 47.88 -3.15
C HIS A 45 13.22 47.59 -2.43
N THR A 46 14.31 48.23 -2.91
CA THR A 46 15.56 48.35 -2.19
C THR A 46 15.35 49.31 -1.02
N SER A 47 15.38 48.81 0.21
CA SER A 47 15.53 49.56 1.41
C SER A 47 16.66 48.97 2.24
N SER A 48 17.80 49.64 2.18
CA SER A 48 18.94 49.36 3.04
C SER A 48 18.62 49.70 4.51
N ARG A 49 18.47 48.67 5.34
CA ARG A 49 18.62 48.78 6.78
C ARG A 49 19.70 47.80 7.22
N ASN A 50 20.79 48.39 7.71
CA ASN A 50 21.85 47.69 8.42
C ASN A 50 21.24 47.04 9.68
N HIS A 51 20.94 45.75 9.61
CA HIS A 51 20.88 44.93 10.81
C HIS A 51 22.15 44.09 10.79
N SER A 52 22.91 44.13 11.87
CA SER A 52 23.98 43.20 12.13
C SER A 52 23.44 41.78 11.97
N ALA A 53 23.78 41.10 10.87
CA ALA A 53 23.48 39.70 10.69
C ALA A 53 24.25 38.97 11.78
N GLN A 54 23.49 38.42 12.75
CA GLN A 54 23.96 37.38 13.62
C GLN A 54 24.17 36.18 12.68
N GLU A 55 25.43 35.79 12.42
CA GLU A 55 25.76 34.62 11.61
C GLU A 55 24.96 33.41 12.14
N VAL A 56 23.99 32.94 11.38
CA VAL A 56 23.39 31.63 11.60
C VAL A 56 24.53 30.62 11.40
N PRO A 57 24.89 29.80 12.42
CA PRO A 57 25.93 28.80 12.26
C PRO A 57 25.62 27.96 11.02
N ALA A 58 26.61 27.77 10.16
CA ALA A 58 26.46 26.93 8.97
C ALA A 58 25.97 25.53 9.42
N VAL A 59 24.82 25.11 8.92
CA VAL A 59 24.29 23.78 9.21
C VAL A 59 25.27 22.77 8.61
N ILE A 60 25.87 21.95 9.45
CA ILE A 60 26.81 20.91 9.01
C ILE A 60 25.95 19.75 8.53
N PHE A 61 25.93 19.48 7.23
CA PHE A 61 25.36 18.26 6.67
C PHE A 61 26.18 17.09 7.18
N ALA A 62 25.57 16.17 7.86
CA ALA A 62 26.26 15.04 8.45
C ALA A 62 25.39 13.78 8.42
N GLY A 63 25.83 12.84 7.62
CA GLY A 63 25.30 11.48 7.59
C GLY A 63 24.11 11.28 6.66
N ASN A 64 24.20 10.19 5.90
CA ASN A 64 23.16 9.75 4.99
C ASN A 64 22.26 8.74 5.68
N TYR A 65 20.94 8.81 5.43
CA TYR A 65 19.97 7.91 5.99
C TYR A 65 19.10 7.29 4.89
N HIS A 66 18.97 5.97 4.97
CA HIS A 66 18.06 5.20 4.13
C HIS A 66 16.64 5.28 4.69
N GLN A 67 15.67 5.74 3.89
CA GLN A 67 14.26 5.74 4.26
C GLN A 67 13.56 4.52 3.70
N THR A 68 12.84 3.80 4.57
CA THR A 68 11.89 2.75 4.18
C THR A 68 10.48 3.19 4.53
N ASN A 69 9.57 3.16 3.57
CA ASN A 69 8.14 3.33 3.79
C ASN A 69 7.57 1.97 4.21
N LEU A 70 7.31 1.78 5.49
CA LEU A 70 6.87 0.49 6.05
C LEU A 70 5.38 0.27 5.83
N VAL A 71 4.55 1.24 6.22
CA VAL A 71 3.09 1.18 6.07
C VAL A 71 2.60 2.43 5.39
N SER A 72 1.69 2.29 4.44
CA SER A 72 0.95 3.40 3.83
C SER A 72 -0.51 3.04 3.64
N ASN A 73 -1.38 4.05 3.63
CA ASN A 73 -2.79 3.89 3.24
C ASN A 73 -2.99 3.83 1.72
N LEU A 74 -1.93 4.06 0.95
CA LEU A 74 -1.96 4.08 -0.51
C LEU A 74 -1.20 2.91 -1.11
N PRO A 75 -1.71 2.32 -2.21
CA PRO A 75 -1.09 1.21 -2.89
C PRO A 75 0.34 1.51 -3.36
N GLY A 76 1.24 0.55 -3.22
CA GLY A 76 2.61 0.60 -3.75
C GLY A 76 3.58 1.57 -3.06
N VAL A 77 3.12 2.39 -2.12
CA VAL A 77 3.95 3.38 -1.43
C VAL A 77 4.63 2.78 -0.20
N GLY A 78 3.92 1.98 0.60
CA GLY A 78 4.46 1.23 1.73
C GLY A 78 4.75 -0.22 1.38
N LEU A 79 5.50 -0.92 2.23
CA LEU A 79 5.64 -2.38 2.17
C LEU A 79 4.32 -3.07 2.55
N VAL A 80 3.57 -2.46 3.48
CA VAL A 80 2.25 -2.89 3.93
C VAL A 80 1.24 -1.80 3.57
N GLU A 81 0.12 -2.16 2.94
CA GLU A 81 -1.02 -1.26 2.75
C GLU A 81 -1.98 -1.40 3.94
N ASP A 82 -2.27 -0.29 4.64
CA ASP A 82 -3.28 -0.25 5.68
C ASP A 82 -4.10 1.05 5.58
N ARG A 83 -5.32 0.96 5.06
CA ARG A 83 -6.24 2.08 4.91
C ARG A 83 -6.76 2.65 6.23
N GLN A 84 -6.59 1.94 7.34
CA GLN A 84 -6.89 2.47 8.67
C GLN A 84 -5.82 3.46 9.15
N LEU A 85 -4.63 3.47 8.51
CA LEU A 85 -3.62 4.50 8.73
C LEU A 85 -4.11 5.80 8.08
N SER A 86 -4.62 6.73 8.88
CA SER A 86 -5.23 7.98 8.41
C SER A 86 -4.77 9.16 9.25
N LEU A 87 -4.07 10.11 8.63
CA LEU A 87 -3.44 11.24 9.33
C LEU A 87 -2.67 10.79 10.58
N PRO A 88 -1.70 9.86 10.47
CA PRO A 88 -1.00 9.33 11.62
C PRO A 88 -0.24 10.43 12.35
N TRP A 89 -0.27 10.38 13.69
CA TRP A 89 0.28 11.42 14.56
C TRP A 89 1.26 10.82 15.57
N GLY A 90 0.84 10.55 16.80
CA GLY A 90 1.69 10.00 17.85
C GLY A 90 2.04 8.53 17.62
N VAL A 91 3.22 8.13 18.04
CA VAL A 91 3.67 6.74 18.09
C VAL A 91 4.23 6.43 19.46
N ALA A 92 3.79 5.33 20.06
CA ALA A 92 4.34 4.85 21.32
C ALA A 92 4.57 3.33 21.29
N LEU A 93 5.49 2.89 22.14
CA LEU A 93 5.76 1.48 22.42
C LEU A 93 6.28 1.37 23.87
N ASN A 94 6.04 0.23 24.52
CA ASN A 94 6.74 -0.15 25.73
C ASN A 94 7.86 -1.15 25.39
N SER A 95 8.52 -1.70 26.38
CA SER A 95 9.67 -2.60 26.19
C SER A 95 9.38 -3.86 25.36
N THR A 96 8.11 -4.27 25.21
CA THR A 96 7.73 -5.52 24.52
C THR A 96 6.54 -5.38 23.57
N SER A 97 5.88 -4.21 23.53
CA SER A 97 4.69 -4.01 22.69
C SER A 97 5.03 -3.89 21.20
N PRO A 98 4.05 -4.10 20.31
CA PRO A 98 4.10 -3.57 18.95
C PRO A 98 4.10 -2.04 18.97
N PHE A 99 4.31 -1.42 17.80
CA PHE A 99 4.06 0.01 17.62
C PHE A 99 2.57 0.32 17.73
N TRP A 100 2.24 1.35 18.48
CA TRP A 100 0.91 1.95 18.54
C TRP A 100 0.95 3.27 17.80
N VAL A 101 0.35 3.32 16.62
CA VAL A 101 0.32 4.50 15.75
C VAL A 101 -1.06 5.12 15.81
N VAL A 102 -1.15 6.31 16.38
CA VAL A 102 -2.42 7.03 16.54
C VAL A 102 -2.80 7.69 15.21
N ASN A 103 -4.06 7.51 14.80
CA ASN A 103 -4.61 8.00 13.55
C ASN A 103 -5.65 9.10 13.83
N ASN A 104 -5.27 10.35 13.62
CA ASN A 104 -6.12 11.51 13.85
C ASN A 104 -7.37 11.51 12.96
N GLY A 105 -7.23 11.08 11.69
CA GLY A 105 -8.33 11.00 10.74
C GLY A 105 -9.21 9.76 10.87
N GLY A 106 -8.89 8.82 11.77
CA GLY A 106 -9.60 7.54 11.89
C GLY A 106 -10.08 7.22 13.31
N ASP A 107 -9.92 8.11 14.28
CA ASP A 107 -10.34 7.95 15.69
C ASP A 107 -9.85 6.63 16.32
N ARG A 108 -8.62 6.21 16.02
CA ARG A 108 -8.05 4.94 16.47
C ARG A 108 -6.54 4.96 16.56
N ALA A 109 -5.99 3.93 17.19
CA ALA A 109 -4.59 3.54 17.02
C ALA A 109 -4.53 2.26 16.22
N THR A 110 -3.64 2.17 15.22
CA THR A 110 -3.29 0.95 14.49
C THR A 110 -2.02 0.35 15.07
N LEU A 111 -1.91 -0.98 15.04
CA LEU A 111 -0.82 -1.69 15.69
C LEU A 111 0.01 -2.48 14.68
N TYR A 112 1.33 -2.27 14.72
CA TYR A 112 2.28 -2.94 13.82
C TYR A 112 3.40 -3.59 14.61
N LYS A 113 3.79 -4.82 14.22
CA LYS A 113 4.87 -5.57 14.87
C LYS A 113 5.92 -6.03 13.86
N GLY A 114 7.14 -6.22 14.30
CA GLY A 114 8.26 -6.68 13.47
C GLY A 114 9.28 -5.59 13.19
N ASP A 115 9.93 -5.63 12.04
CA ASP A 115 11.14 -4.88 11.64
C ASP A 115 12.27 -5.03 12.66
N VAL A 116 12.43 -6.25 13.19
CA VAL A 116 13.43 -6.59 14.20
C VAL A 116 14.00 -7.97 13.93
N SER A 117 15.31 -8.13 14.07
CA SER A 117 16.02 -9.42 13.91
C SER A 117 15.70 -10.15 12.59
N GLY A 118 15.53 -9.39 11.50
CA GLY A 118 15.20 -9.93 10.17
C GLY A 118 13.72 -10.25 9.94
N SER A 119 12.87 -10.12 10.97
CA SER A 119 11.42 -10.25 10.78
C SER A 119 10.85 -8.99 10.13
N PRO A 120 10.04 -9.09 9.07
CA PRO A 120 9.42 -7.92 8.45
C PRO A 120 8.38 -7.28 9.37
N LEU A 121 8.08 -6.00 9.14
CA LEU A 121 6.95 -5.34 9.78
C LEU A 121 5.64 -5.85 9.19
N VAL A 122 4.68 -6.15 10.05
CA VAL A 122 3.31 -6.56 9.66
C VAL A 122 2.29 -5.95 10.61
N GLY A 123 1.02 -5.90 10.18
CA GLY A 123 -0.09 -5.56 11.06
C GLY A 123 -0.22 -6.57 12.21
N ASN A 124 -0.64 -6.13 13.38
CA ASN A 124 -0.88 -7.03 14.50
C ASN A 124 -2.22 -7.74 14.36
N SER A 125 -2.22 -8.96 13.84
CA SER A 125 -3.43 -9.74 13.59
C SER A 125 -4.29 -10.03 14.83
N ALA A 126 -3.68 -10.10 16.01
CA ALA A 126 -4.41 -10.36 17.26
C ALA A 126 -5.21 -9.15 17.75
N LEU A 127 -4.70 -7.94 17.49
CA LEU A 127 -5.35 -6.67 17.81
C LEU A 127 -4.91 -5.64 16.75
N PRO A 128 -5.58 -5.57 15.59
CA PRO A 128 -5.13 -4.73 14.49
C PRO A 128 -5.30 -3.24 14.77
N SER A 129 -6.33 -2.86 15.52
CA SER A 129 -6.55 -1.47 15.92
C SER A 129 -7.36 -1.36 17.20
N VAL A 130 -7.26 -0.20 17.87
CA VAL A 130 -8.05 0.18 19.04
C VAL A 130 -8.74 1.49 18.75
N ALA A 131 -10.07 1.51 18.85
CA ALA A 131 -10.86 2.72 18.71
C ALA A 131 -10.63 3.65 19.91
N ILE A 132 -10.52 4.95 19.64
CA ILE A 132 -10.36 6.01 20.66
C ILE A 132 -11.61 6.87 20.60
N PRO A 133 -12.62 6.58 21.42
CA PRO A 133 -13.90 7.24 21.34
C PRO A 133 -13.85 8.70 21.81
N ASN A 134 -14.77 9.49 21.31
CA ASN A 134 -15.04 10.79 21.85
C ASN A 134 -15.83 10.68 23.16
N VAL A 135 -15.90 11.79 23.90
CA VAL A 135 -16.72 11.82 25.13
C VAL A 135 -18.19 11.67 24.78
N PRO A 136 -19.01 11.03 25.64
CA PRO A 136 -20.42 10.74 25.34
C PRO A 136 -21.28 11.96 24.97
N THR A 137 -20.95 13.17 25.49
CA THR A 137 -21.66 14.41 25.17
C THR A 137 -21.43 14.93 23.77
N PHE A 138 -20.39 14.42 23.05
CA PHE A 138 -20.01 14.80 21.69
C PHE A 138 -19.85 13.58 20.78
N ALA A 139 -20.59 12.51 21.03
CA ALA A 139 -20.48 11.24 20.34
C ALA A 139 -20.60 11.34 18.79
N ALA A 140 -21.24 12.38 18.29
CA ALA A 140 -21.38 12.63 16.84
C ALA A 140 -20.15 13.34 16.21
N GLN A 141 -19.16 13.75 17.00
CA GLN A 141 -17.95 14.41 16.51
C GLN A 141 -16.76 13.44 16.60
N PRO A 142 -15.79 13.52 15.67
CA PRO A 142 -14.58 12.70 15.75
C PRO A 142 -13.75 13.05 16.98
N SER A 143 -13.06 12.07 17.56
CA SER A 143 -12.19 12.26 18.72
C SER A 143 -10.88 12.97 18.37
N GLN A 144 -10.40 12.75 17.14
CA GLN A 144 -9.17 13.32 16.60
C GLN A 144 -7.95 13.11 17.51
N PRO A 145 -7.54 11.85 17.76
CA PRO A 145 -6.43 11.57 18.67
C PRO A 145 -5.08 12.04 18.09
N THR A 146 -4.17 12.43 18.98
CA THR A 146 -2.88 13.07 18.66
C THR A 146 -1.71 12.42 19.38
N GLY A 147 -1.51 12.75 20.67
CA GLY A 147 -0.45 12.21 21.50
C GLY A 147 -0.79 10.82 22.04
N VAL A 148 0.23 10.00 22.22
CA VAL A 148 0.12 8.69 22.90
C VAL A 148 1.36 8.43 23.72
N VAL A 149 1.17 7.85 24.89
CA VAL A 149 2.26 7.38 25.75
C VAL A 149 2.01 5.96 26.24
N ALA A 150 3.08 5.19 26.39
CA ALA A 150 3.07 3.93 27.09
C ALA A 150 3.20 4.18 28.59
N ASN A 151 2.30 3.62 29.38
CA ASN A 151 2.40 3.63 30.84
C ASN A 151 3.11 2.34 31.32
N THR A 152 4.22 2.50 31.96
CA THR A 152 5.00 1.40 32.56
C THR A 152 4.86 1.33 34.08
N THR A 153 3.95 2.15 34.66
CA THR A 153 3.67 2.21 36.10
C THR A 153 2.44 1.36 36.47
N ASN A 154 2.22 1.16 37.76
CA ASN A 154 1.00 0.49 38.23
C ASN A 154 -0.16 1.46 38.49
N ASP A 155 0.00 2.74 38.16
CA ASP A 155 -0.99 3.81 38.28
C ASP A 155 -1.79 3.99 36.98
N PHE A 156 -2.67 4.99 36.93
CA PHE A 156 -3.52 5.30 35.78
C PHE A 156 -4.47 4.15 35.45
N SER A 157 -5.12 3.60 36.49
CA SER A 157 -5.98 2.43 36.34
C SER A 157 -7.31 2.74 35.67
N VAL A 158 -7.76 1.84 34.80
CA VAL A 158 -9.03 1.96 34.08
C VAL A 158 -9.80 0.65 34.07
N SER A 159 -11.15 0.75 34.00
CA SER A 159 -12.08 -0.37 33.91
C SER A 159 -13.10 -0.16 32.81
N LEU A 160 -13.69 -1.24 32.30
CA LEU A 160 -14.72 -1.20 31.26
C LEU A 160 -16.04 -0.58 31.80
N THR A 161 -16.38 -0.93 33.04
CA THR A 161 -17.55 -0.43 33.74
C THR A 161 -17.17 -0.11 35.17
N PRO A 162 -17.96 0.73 35.89
CA PRO A 162 -17.70 1.01 37.31
C PRO A 162 -17.60 -0.21 38.23
N THR A 163 -18.17 -1.34 37.81
CA THR A 163 -18.18 -2.61 38.56
C THR A 163 -17.14 -3.62 38.08
N SER A 164 -16.46 -3.35 36.96
CA SER A 164 -15.39 -4.22 36.46
C SER A 164 -14.09 -3.96 37.23
N PRO A 165 -13.21 -4.96 37.41
CA PRO A 165 -11.89 -4.73 38.00
C PRO A 165 -11.11 -3.69 37.20
N ALA A 166 -10.59 -2.67 37.89
CA ALA A 166 -9.67 -1.71 37.29
C ALA A 166 -8.26 -2.31 37.19
N ALA A 167 -7.56 -2.02 36.09
CA ALA A 167 -6.17 -2.36 35.92
C ALA A 167 -5.39 -1.18 35.33
N PRO A 168 -4.07 -1.07 35.53
CA PRO A 168 -3.25 -0.01 34.97
C PRO A 168 -3.41 0.06 33.45
N ALA A 169 -3.69 1.25 32.91
CA ALA A 169 -3.66 1.48 31.48
C ALA A 169 -2.26 1.15 30.95
N GLN A 170 -2.18 0.49 29.80
CA GLN A 170 -0.90 0.28 29.10
C GLN A 170 -0.59 1.43 28.16
N PHE A 171 -1.62 2.05 27.58
CA PHE A 171 -1.49 3.21 26.69
C PHE A 171 -2.52 4.27 27.02
N ILE A 172 -2.08 5.55 26.98
CA ILE A 172 -2.91 6.72 27.25
C ILE A 172 -2.83 7.63 26.04
N PHE A 173 -3.98 8.18 25.61
CA PHE A 173 -4.16 8.95 24.38
C PHE A 173 -4.71 10.34 24.69
N ALA A 174 -4.22 11.33 23.97
CA ALA A 174 -4.76 12.69 23.95
C ALA A 174 -5.54 12.95 22.66
N THR A 175 -6.51 13.87 22.71
CA THR A 175 -7.34 14.23 21.56
C THR A 175 -7.44 15.74 21.38
N LEU A 176 -7.64 16.20 20.12
CA LEU A 176 -7.79 17.65 19.82
C LEU A 176 -9.01 18.29 20.48
N ASN A 177 -10.00 17.50 20.82
CA ASN A 177 -11.21 18.00 21.48
C ASN A 177 -11.12 18.05 23.02
N GLY A 178 -9.91 17.92 23.59
CA GLY A 178 -9.67 18.02 25.03
C GLY A 178 -9.92 16.74 25.83
N GLY A 179 -9.96 15.59 25.16
CA GLY A 179 -10.11 14.27 25.77
C GLY A 179 -8.78 13.62 26.15
N ILE A 180 -8.80 12.87 27.25
CA ILE A 180 -7.79 11.86 27.61
C ILE A 180 -8.51 10.52 27.63
N ASN A 181 -7.98 9.55 26.87
CA ASN A 181 -8.47 8.18 26.81
C ASN A 181 -7.38 7.23 27.29
N ALA A 182 -7.78 6.07 27.81
CA ALA A 182 -6.81 5.10 28.29
C ALA A 182 -7.23 3.68 27.90
N TRP A 183 -6.26 2.80 27.71
CA TRP A 183 -6.50 1.44 27.28
C TRP A 183 -5.64 0.44 28.06
N GLN A 184 -6.24 -0.70 28.37
CA GLN A 184 -5.59 -1.89 28.89
C GLN A 184 -6.19 -3.16 28.24
N PRO A 185 -5.49 -4.30 28.19
CA PRO A 185 -5.91 -5.49 27.42
C PRO A 185 -7.34 -5.98 27.68
N GLY A 186 -7.85 -5.86 28.91
CA GLY A 186 -9.20 -6.27 29.28
C GLY A 186 -10.32 -5.44 28.64
N LEU A 187 -10.00 -4.31 27.99
CA LEU A 187 -10.94 -3.46 27.25
C LEU A 187 -11.16 -3.91 25.80
N GLY A 188 -10.41 -4.90 25.31
CA GLY A 188 -10.50 -5.37 23.92
C GLY A 188 -10.06 -4.30 22.92
N SER A 189 -10.84 -4.01 21.90
CA SER A 189 -10.48 -3.11 20.79
C SER A 189 -10.97 -1.66 20.96
N VAL A 190 -11.35 -1.24 22.18
CA VAL A 190 -11.85 0.13 22.43
C VAL A 190 -11.21 0.69 23.69
N ALA A 191 -10.62 1.89 23.61
CA ALA A 191 -10.16 2.65 24.76
C ALA A 191 -11.35 3.30 25.51
N VAL A 192 -11.16 3.68 26.77
CA VAL A 192 -12.18 4.38 27.56
C VAL A 192 -11.80 5.84 27.79
N PRO A 193 -12.74 6.80 27.65
CA PRO A 193 -12.51 8.17 28.05
C PRO A 193 -12.37 8.27 29.58
N VAL A 194 -11.27 8.85 30.04
CA VAL A 194 -11.00 9.02 31.50
C VAL A 194 -11.09 10.49 31.95
N ARG A 195 -10.85 11.41 31.04
CA ARG A 195 -10.97 12.84 31.33
C ARG A 195 -11.40 13.62 30.08
N PHE A 196 -12.15 14.68 30.31
CA PHE A 196 -12.51 15.65 29.29
C PHE A 196 -12.39 17.06 29.83
N MET A 197 -11.73 17.95 29.08
CA MET A 197 -11.53 19.36 29.43
C MET A 197 -12.10 20.21 28.28
N SER A 198 -13.28 20.79 28.54
CA SER A 198 -13.94 21.63 27.53
C SER A 198 -13.11 22.90 27.23
N GLY A 199 -12.93 23.18 25.93
CA GLY A 199 -12.13 24.32 25.48
C GLY A 199 -10.62 24.08 25.47
N HIS A 200 -10.17 22.87 25.75
CA HIS A 200 -8.77 22.42 25.60
C HIS A 200 -8.55 21.70 24.30
N SER A 201 -7.31 21.70 23.79
CA SER A 201 -6.91 20.94 22.59
C SER A 201 -5.55 20.30 22.84
N TYR A 202 -5.56 19.00 23.09
CA TYR A 202 -4.34 18.28 23.42
C TYR A 202 -3.62 17.80 22.19
N THR A 203 -2.33 18.19 22.03
CA THR A 203 -1.51 17.87 20.86
C THR A 203 -0.33 16.96 21.16
N GLY A 204 0.00 16.72 22.43
CA GLY A 204 1.10 15.85 22.83
C GLY A 204 0.93 15.38 24.27
N LEU A 205 1.53 14.24 24.61
CA LEU A 205 1.54 13.64 25.95
C LEU A 205 2.95 13.21 26.36
N ALA A 206 3.21 13.32 27.67
CA ALA A 206 4.34 12.65 28.32
C ALA A 206 3.92 12.04 29.66
N ILE A 207 4.59 11.01 30.11
CA ILE A 207 4.45 10.43 31.44
C ILE A 207 5.79 10.55 32.17
N GLY A 208 5.76 10.81 33.45
CA GLY A 208 6.94 10.93 34.28
C GLY A 208 6.61 10.85 35.78
N SER A 209 7.62 10.91 36.64
CA SER A 209 7.45 10.79 38.08
C SER A 209 8.27 11.87 38.80
N ASN A 210 7.70 12.44 39.83
CA ASN A 210 8.40 13.30 40.76
C ASN A 210 8.18 12.85 42.20
N ALA A 211 8.52 13.65 43.18
CA ALA A 211 8.32 13.34 44.62
C ALA A 211 6.84 13.16 45.01
N SER A 212 5.88 13.70 44.21
CA SER A 212 4.44 13.57 44.45
C SER A 212 3.83 12.30 43.80
N GLY A 213 4.61 11.53 43.04
CA GLY A 213 4.15 10.33 42.35
C GLY A 213 4.24 10.40 40.82
N ASN A 214 3.51 9.52 40.17
CA ASN A 214 3.43 9.45 38.70
C ASN A 214 2.49 10.53 38.15
N LEU A 215 2.91 11.21 37.10
CA LEU A 215 2.22 12.36 36.51
C LEU A 215 2.08 12.16 34.99
N LEU A 216 0.95 12.58 34.45
CA LEU A 216 0.71 12.70 33.01
C LEU A 216 0.69 14.19 32.64
N TYR A 217 1.50 14.55 31.63
CA TYR A 217 1.61 15.90 31.12
C TYR A 217 0.96 15.97 29.75
N ALA A 218 -0.02 16.86 29.55
CA ALA A 218 -0.75 17.06 28.31
C ALA A 218 -0.55 18.46 27.77
N VAL A 219 -0.08 18.60 26.56
CA VAL A 219 0.07 19.90 25.89
C VAL A 219 -1.29 20.42 25.49
N ASP A 220 -1.79 21.46 26.16
CA ASP A 220 -2.98 22.20 25.78
C ASP A 220 -2.60 23.33 24.81
N PHE A 221 -2.63 23.01 23.52
CA PHE A 221 -2.27 23.94 22.45
C PHE A 221 -3.20 25.14 22.40
N ALA A 222 -4.51 24.92 22.61
CA ALA A 222 -5.50 26.00 22.55
C ALA A 222 -5.26 27.08 23.56
N ASN A 223 -4.85 26.70 24.79
CA ASN A 223 -4.65 27.63 25.89
C ASN A 223 -3.16 27.98 26.14
N GLY A 224 -2.24 27.47 25.30
CA GLY A 224 -0.81 27.79 25.36
C GLY A 224 -0.11 27.34 26.66
N LYS A 225 -0.54 26.19 27.23
CA LYS A 225 -0.04 25.67 28.51
C LYS A 225 0.14 24.17 28.50
N ILE A 226 0.68 23.62 29.56
CA ILE A 226 0.76 22.19 29.82
C ILE A 226 -0.12 21.88 31.03
N ASP A 227 -1.12 21.03 30.83
CA ASP A 227 -1.93 20.48 31.91
C ASP A 227 -1.22 19.25 32.50
N VAL A 228 -1.29 19.10 33.81
CA VAL A 228 -0.69 17.99 34.54
C VAL A 228 -1.79 17.23 35.26
N PHE A 229 -1.78 15.93 35.12
CA PHE A 229 -2.73 15.02 35.79
C PHE A 229 -1.99 14.08 36.73
N ASP A 230 -2.60 13.81 37.90
CA ASP A 230 -2.11 12.85 38.87
C ASP A 230 -2.37 11.40 38.40
N LYS A 231 -1.97 10.42 39.22
CA LYS A 231 -2.11 8.98 38.97
C LYS A 231 -3.56 8.50 38.74
N ASP A 232 -4.52 9.30 39.17
CA ASP A 232 -5.97 9.03 39.07
C ASP A 232 -6.65 9.91 38.02
N PHE A 233 -5.86 10.50 37.10
CA PHE A 233 -6.29 11.43 36.03
C PHE A 233 -6.94 12.73 36.55
N ASN A 234 -6.72 13.15 37.77
CA ASN A 234 -7.17 14.42 38.28
C ASN A 234 -6.20 15.54 37.89
N LEU A 235 -6.74 16.69 37.46
CA LEU A 235 -5.92 17.85 37.16
C LEU A 235 -5.17 18.29 38.44
N THR A 236 -3.88 18.50 38.34
CA THR A 236 -3.00 18.93 39.41
C THR A 236 -2.01 19.98 38.92
N SER A 237 -1.14 20.47 39.77
CA SER A 237 -0.12 21.45 39.42
C SER A 237 1.26 21.01 39.91
N VAL A 238 2.29 21.48 39.24
CA VAL A 238 3.70 21.29 39.59
C VAL A 238 4.35 22.68 39.86
N SER A 239 5.45 22.70 40.59
CA SER A 239 6.01 23.95 41.11
C SER A 239 6.57 24.91 40.04
N GLY A 240 7.03 24.38 38.88
CA GLY A 240 7.69 25.17 37.83
C GLY A 240 6.75 25.72 36.75
N ASN A 241 5.54 25.21 36.65
CA ASN A 241 4.48 25.64 35.71
C ASN A 241 4.88 25.73 34.23
N PHE A 242 5.99 25.15 33.82
CA PHE A 242 6.50 25.14 32.43
C PHE A 242 6.68 26.53 31.81
N THR A 243 7.03 27.51 32.62
CA THR A 243 7.19 28.92 32.17
C THR A 243 8.59 29.19 31.66
N ASP A 244 8.69 29.94 30.55
CA ASP A 244 9.95 30.50 30.02
C ASP A 244 9.73 31.89 29.42
N ALA A 245 10.20 32.92 30.09
CA ALA A 245 10.08 34.30 29.63
C ALA A 245 10.91 34.60 28.36
N SER A 246 11.79 33.71 27.93
CA SER A 246 12.57 33.87 26.69
C SER A 246 11.83 33.41 25.43
N ILE A 247 10.67 32.75 25.57
CA ILE A 247 9.80 32.36 24.47
C ILE A 247 8.84 33.52 24.16
N PRO A 248 8.64 33.90 22.88
CA PRO A 248 7.67 34.94 22.51
C PRO A 248 6.26 34.59 23.02
N SER A 249 5.54 35.61 23.54
CA SER A 249 4.23 35.42 24.15
C SER A 249 3.13 34.87 23.24
N ASN A 250 3.34 34.91 21.92
CA ASN A 250 2.47 34.30 20.91
C ASN A 250 2.93 32.89 20.50
N SER A 251 3.77 32.21 21.28
CA SER A 251 4.21 30.84 21.04
C SER A 251 3.48 29.89 21.97
N HIS A 252 2.90 28.85 21.40
CA HIS A 252 2.20 27.81 22.14
C HIS A 252 3.02 26.53 22.18
N PRO A 253 3.02 25.75 23.28
CA PRO A 253 3.59 24.42 23.32
C PRO A 253 2.84 23.53 22.33
N TYR A 254 3.56 22.64 21.62
CA TYR A 254 2.99 21.81 20.55
C TYR A 254 3.16 20.31 20.77
N ASN A 255 4.29 19.89 21.36
CA ASN A 255 4.49 18.53 21.84
C ASN A 255 5.32 18.50 23.12
N ILE A 256 5.21 17.45 23.89
CA ILE A 256 6.01 17.15 25.08
C ILE A 256 6.43 15.67 25.07
N GLN A 257 7.69 15.40 25.40
CA GLN A 257 8.17 14.02 25.56
C GLN A 257 9.13 13.90 26.73
N ASN A 258 9.03 12.81 27.47
CA ASN A 258 10.00 12.44 28.49
C ASN A 258 11.12 11.65 27.83
N LEU A 259 12.29 12.25 27.69
CA LEU A 259 13.47 11.66 27.09
C LEU A 259 14.61 11.65 28.12
N GLY A 260 15.02 10.45 28.54
CA GLY A 260 16.12 10.31 29.52
C GLY A 260 15.86 10.95 30.87
N GLY A 261 14.60 11.02 31.33
CA GLY A 261 14.23 11.60 32.63
C GLY A 261 14.11 13.13 32.62
N SER A 262 14.00 13.76 31.44
CA SER A 262 13.71 15.17 31.27
C SER A 262 12.55 15.37 30.29
N LEU A 263 11.75 16.40 30.52
CA LEU A 263 10.65 16.77 29.66
C LEU A 263 11.14 17.78 28.59
N TYR A 264 11.12 17.36 27.33
CA TYR A 264 11.39 18.24 26.21
C TYR A 264 10.08 18.71 25.62
N VAL A 265 9.92 20.03 25.48
CA VAL A 265 8.71 20.68 24.98
C VAL A 265 9.05 21.45 23.71
N THR A 266 8.31 21.16 22.63
CA THR A 266 8.38 21.95 21.40
C THR A 266 7.35 23.06 21.44
N TYR A 267 7.68 24.20 20.83
CA TYR A 267 6.80 25.36 20.73
C TYR A 267 6.72 25.84 19.28
N VAL A 268 5.54 26.29 18.90
CA VAL A 268 5.31 26.95 17.61
C VAL A 268 4.84 28.38 17.81
N LYS A 269 5.28 29.28 16.95
CA LYS A 269 4.85 30.68 16.99
C LYS A 269 3.52 30.80 16.26
N PHE A 270 2.52 31.31 16.96
CA PHE A 270 1.21 31.57 16.40
C PHE A 270 1.18 32.94 15.72
N THR A 271 1.04 32.99 14.39
CA THR A 271 0.89 34.24 13.64
C THR A 271 -0.35 34.15 12.76
N PHE A 272 -1.12 35.25 12.70
CA PHE A 272 -2.33 35.35 11.86
C PHE A 272 -2.05 35.21 10.35
N ALA A 273 -0.80 35.29 9.94
CA ALA A 273 -0.39 35.26 8.52
C ALA A 273 0.02 33.87 8.02
N LEU A 274 -0.25 32.79 8.78
CA LEU A 274 0.11 31.39 8.40
C LEU A 274 1.61 31.16 8.09
N ASN A 275 2.49 32.04 8.50
CA ASN A 275 3.93 31.87 8.40
C ASN A 275 4.45 31.23 9.69
N PHE A 276 4.60 29.92 9.68
CA PHE A 276 5.15 29.13 10.79
C PHE A 276 6.69 29.01 10.67
N ASP A 277 7.37 30.13 10.54
CA ASP A 277 8.80 30.13 10.17
C ASP A 277 9.77 29.86 11.32
N THR A 278 9.27 29.70 12.55
CA THR A 278 10.16 29.49 13.69
C THR A 278 9.52 28.56 14.72
N GLY A 279 10.33 27.64 15.23
CA GLY A 279 9.99 26.78 16.36
C GLY A 279 11.04 26.87 17.47
N PHE A 280 10.67 26.44 18.67
CA PHE A 280 11.55 26.43 19.83
C PHE A 280 11.51 25.05 20.48
N VAL A 281 12.59 24.65 21.17
CA VAL A 281 12.55 23.52 22.10
C VAL A 281 13.12 23.97 23.44
N ARG A 282 12.44 23.56 24.51
CA ARG A 282 12.86 23.79 25.89
C ARG A 282 12.89 22.48 26.66
N LYS A 283 13.76 22.42 27.65
CA LYS A 283 13.91 21.24 28.52
C LYS A 283 13.50 21.63 29.95
N PHE A 284 12.73 20.75 30.57
CA PHE A 284 12.21 20.93 31.94
C PHE A 284 12.46 19.65 32.76
N ASP A 285 12.51 19.81 34.07
CA ASP A 285 12.40 18.68 34.98
C ASP A 285 10.93 18.20 35.14
N MET A 286 10.72 17.16 35.93
CA MET A 286 9.37 16.62 36.18
C MET A 286 8.50 17.53 37.05
N ASN A 287 9.04 18.58 37.60
CA ASN A 287 8.29 19.63 38.31
C ASN A 287 7.96 20.83 37.39
N GLY A 288 8.27 20.75 36.10
CA GLY A 288 8.07 21.85 35.15
C GLY A 288 9.04 23.02 35.35
N VAL A 289 10.17 22.82 36.06
CA VAL A 289 11.24 23.80 36.21
C VAL A 289 12.15 23.75 35.00
N ARG A 290 12.38 24.91 34.38
CA ARG A 290 13.20 25.01 33.17
C ARG A 290 14.67 24.70 33.43
N ASP A 291 15.27 23.91 32.57
CA ASP A 291 16.73 23.75 32.43
C ASP A 291 17.28 24.97 31.66
N THR A 292 17.93 25.88 32.35
CA THR A 292 18.49 27.11 31.75
C THR A 292 19.74 26.89 30.92
N GLY A 293 20.37 25.71 31.04
CA GLY A 293 21.52 25.28 30.23
C GLY A 293 21.14 24.79 28.81
N PHE A 294 19.85 24.49 28.60
CA PHE A 294 19.35 23.99 27.33
C PHE A 294 18.36 24.95 26.66
N ALA A 295 18.61 25.30 25.37
CA ALA A 295 17.64 26.02 24.57
C ALA A 295 17.91 25.82 23.07
N ILE A 296 16.87 25.53 22.29
CA ILE A 296 16.86 25.67 20.84
C ILE A 296 15.98 26.90 20.54
N THR A 297 16.56 27.98 19.98
CA THR A 297 15.83 29.25 19.79
C THR A 297 15.95 29.66 18.35
N ASN A 298 16.74 29.66 17.56
CA ASN A 298 16.85 30.13 16.16
C ASN A 298 17.47 29.07 15.27
N GLY A 299 17.03 27.84 15.42
CA GLY A 299 17.51 26.71 14.65
C GLY A 299 16.71 26.50 13.37
N PRO A 300 17.06 25.46 12.59
CA PRO A 300 16.31 25.06 11.40
C PRO A 300 14.99 24.35 11.79
N LEU A 301 14.17 25.02 12.61
CA LEU A 301 12.91 24.47 13.10
C LEU A 301 11.72 25.16 12.44
N ASN A 302 10.81 24.34 11.93
CA ASN A 302 9.55 24.79 11.36
C ASN A 302 8.43 23.88 11.87
N THR A 303 7.60 24.38 12.77
CA THR A 303 6.52 23.62 13.42
C THR A 303 7.02 22.28 14.00
N PRO A 304 8.01 22.29 14.92
CA PRO A 304 8.60 21.07 15.46
C PRO A 304 7.61 20.28 16.31
N TRP A 305 7.47 18.98 16.04
CA TRP A 305 6.66 18.07 16.85
C TRP A 305 7.44 16.84 17.33
N GLY A 306 8.04 16.08 16.40
CA GLY A 306 8.76 14.86 16.73
C GLY A 306 10.02 15.10 17.53
N LEU A 307 10.24 14.31 18.57
CA LEU A 307 11.41 14.37 19.44
C LEU A 307 11.93 12.94 19.68
N ALA A 308 13.24 12.72 19.57
CA ALA A 308 13.86 11.45 19.97
C ALA A 308 15.30 11.67 20.40
N LEU A 309 15.80 10.89 21.38
CA LEU A 309 17.22 10.78 21.69
C LEU A 309 17.80 9.61 20.90
N ALA A 310 18.79 9.90 20.06
CA ALA A 310 19.44 8.88 19.25
C ALA A 310 20.32 7.94 20.10
N PRO A 311 20.31 6.63 19.87
CA PRO A 311 21.22 5.70 20.52
C PRO A 311 22.67 5.92 20.07
N ALA A 312 23.61 5.36 20.80
CA ALA A 312 25.05 5.49 20.53
C ALA A 312 25.50 4.92 19.16
N SER A 313 24.66 4.12 18.52
CA SER A 313 24.92 3.46 17.23
C SER A 313 24.11 4.03 16.06
N PHE A 314 23.67 5.28 16.15
CA PHE A 314 22.86 5.91 15.11
C PHE A 314 23.66 6.75 14.09
N GLY A 315 24.84 6.28 13.70
CA GLY A 315 25.67 6.92 12.69
C GLY A 315 26.17 8.31 13.11
N ALA A 316 26.11 9.27 12.21
CA ALA A 316 26.61 10.64 12.43
C ALA A 316 25.90 11.39 13.56
N PHE A 317 24.67 11.01 13.90
CA PHE A 317 23.86 11.67 14.93
C PHE A 317 23.68 10.80 16.18
N SER A 318 24.62 9.90 16.44
CA SER A 318 24.65 9.12 17.70
C SER A 318 24.62 10.05 18.91
N ASN A 319 23.77 9.72 19.90
CA ASN A 319 23.55 10.49 21.14
C ASN A 319 22.98 11.92 20.94
N ALA A 320 22.53 12.28 19.76
CA ALA A 320 21.91 13.60 19.51
C ALA A 320 20.42 13.63 19.88
N LEU A 321 19.91 14.79 20.21
CA LEU A 321 18.48 15.07 20.22
C LEU A 321 18.04 15.33 18.80
N LEU A 322 17.14 14.49 18.29
CA LEU A 322 16.53 14.63 16.98
C LEU A 322 15.21 15.38 17.10
N VAL A 323 15.01 16.40 16.25
CA VAL A 323 13.79 17.21 16.22
C VAL A 323 13.20 17.18 14.82
N GLY A 324 11.95 16.71 14.71
CA GLY A 324 11.20 16.60 13.48
C GLY A 324 10.32 17.83 13.22
N ASN A 325 10.39 18.38 12.00
CA ASN A 325 9.57 19.48 11.51
C ASN A 325 8.31 18.98 10.80
N SER A 326 7.14 19.53 11.15
CA SER A 326 5.86 19.09 10.57
C SER A 326 5.50 19.79 9.25
N LEU A 327 5.93 21.02 9.02
CA LEU A 327 5.65 21.76 7.79
C LEU A 327 6.92 22.05 7.02
N LEU A 328 6.90 21.73 5.73
CA LEU A 328 8.01 22.01 4.80
C LEU A 328 7.68 23.17 3.85
N GLY A 329 6.80 24.06 4.20
CA GLY A 329 6.39 25.21 3.36
C GLY A 329 7.56 26.08 2.91
N GLY A 330 8.10 25.83 1.72
CA GLY A 330 9.10 26.68 1.03
C GLY A 330 10.42 26.88 1.77
N SER A 331 10.73 26.07 2.78
CA SER A 331 11.83 26.30 3.68
C SER A 331 13.14 25.67 3.25
N SER A 332 14.20 26.31 3.65
CA SER A 332 15.59 25.85 3.50
C SER A 332 16.00 24.77 4.53
N ALA A 333 15.08 24.17 5.30
CA ALA A 333 15.38 23.19 6.35
C ALA A 333 14.99 21.76 5.99
N SER A 334 15.76 20.77 6.46
CA SER A 334 15.39 19.35 6.42
C SER A 334 14.25 19.06 7.38
N CYS A 335 13.54 17.94 7.12
CA CYS A 335 12.46 17.50 8.02
C CYS A 335 12.96 17.03 9.39
N ILE A 336 14.22 16.60 9.53
CA ILE A 336 14.80 16.18 10.83
C ILE A 336 16.16 16.84 11.03
N ASN A 337 16.32 17.48 12.18
CA ASN A 337 17.54 18.17 12.58
C ASN A 337 18.06 17.58 13.89
N ALA A 338 19.39 17.55 14.03
CA ALA A 338 20.10 17.00 15.18
C ALA A 338 20.70 18.12 16.04
N PHE A 339 20.55 17.99 17.35
CA PHE A 339 21.00 18.97 18.35
C PHE A 339 21.73 18.28 19.48
N ASN A 340 22.61 19.03 20.14
CA ASN A 340 23.24 18.58 21.38
C ASN A 340 22.20 18.51 22.51
N PRO A 341 21.96 17.37 23.14
CA PRO A 341 20.89 17.21 24.15
C PRO A 341 21.19 17.95 25.47
N ALA A 342 22.42 18.38 25.70
CA ALA A 342 22.80 19.13 26.89
C ALA A 342 22.62 20.64 26.70
N THR A 343 22.86 21.17 25.48
CA THR A 343 22.89 22.62 25.25
C THR A 343 21.84 23.12 24.28
N GLY A 344 21.33 22.27 23.39
CA GLY A 344 20.48 22.69 22.28
C GLY A 344 21.24 23.22 21.06
N ALA A 345 22.58 23.16 21.05
CA ALA A 345 23.37 23.57 19.90
C ALA A 345 23.10 22.67 18.69
N VAL A 346 23.01 23.28 17.49
CA VAL A 346 22.80 22.54 16.23
C VAL A 346 24.03 21.67 15.94
N ILE A 347 23.79 20.40 15.64
CA ILE A 347 24.82 19.45 15.14
C ILE A 347 24.73 19.37 13.61
N GLY A 348 23.52 19.21 13.06
CA GLY A 348 23.33 19.10 11.63
C GLY A 348 21.90 18.74 11.24
N GLU A 349 21.73 18.40 9.96
CA GLU A 349 20.44 17.92 9.42
C GLU A 349 20.59 16.57 8.74
N MET A 350 19.54 15.75 8.75
CA MET A 350 19.53 14.46 8.06
C MET A 350 19.42 14.66 6.55
N VAL A 351 20.20 13.88 5.81
CA VAL A 351 20.18 13.85 4.34
C VAL A 351 19.84 12.44 3.85
N ASP A 352 19.32 12.35 2.64
CA ASP A 352 19.07 11.07 1.96
C ASP A 352 20.40 10.43 1.48
N GLY A 353 20.30 9.24 0.90
CA GLY A 353 21.46 8.51 0.39
C GLY A 353 22.22 9.25 -0.72
N GLY A 354 21.64 10.22 -1.41
CA GLY A 354 22.27 11.07 -2.39
C GLY A 354 22.88 12.34 -1.82
N GLY A 355 22.77 12.57 -0.51
CA GLY A 355 23.25 13.78 0.16
C GLY A 355 22.30 14.97 0.03
N ALA A 356 21.10 14.79 -0.49
CA ALA A 356 20.07 15.81 -0.51
C ALA A 356 19.30 15.84 0.83
N ARG A 357 18.74 17.00 1.17
CA ARG A 357 17.91 17.14 2.37
C ARG A 357 16.78 16.10 2.41
N LEU A 358 16.66 15.38 3.50
CA LEU A 358 15.57 14.44 3.71
C LEU A 358 14.24 15.18 3.74
N GLN A 359 13.29 14.73 2.92
CA GLN A 359 11.96 15.33 2.79
C GLN A 359 10.88 14.31 3.16
N ILE A 360 10.24 14.52 4.29
CA ILE A 360 9.09 13.77 4.77
C ILE A 360 8.03 14.80 5.16
N ASN A 361 7.00 14.94 4.35
CA ASN A 361 5.96 15.95 4.54
C ASN A 361 5.13 15.66 5.79
N ASN A 362 4.76 16.70 6.53
CA ASN A 362 3.96 16.60 7.77
C ASN A 362 4.47 15.50 8.73
N LEU A 363 5.78 15.46 8.91
CA LEU A 363 6.42 14.58 9.88
C LEU A 363 5.89 14.85 11.29
N ARG A 364 5.49 13.82 12.00
CA ARG A 364 4.96 13.89 13.36
C ARG A 364 5.90 13.16 14.33
N ALA A 365 5.55 11.96 14.76
CA ALA A 365 6.33 11.24 15.76
C ALA A 365 7.70 10.80 15.25
N LEU A 366 8.62 10.74 16.18
CA LEU A 366 9.93 10.10 16.07
C LEU A 366 10.10 9.17 17.27
N VAL A 367 10.45 7.91 17.02
CA VAL A 367 10.67 6.91 18.07
C VAL A 367 11.68 5.86 17.63
N PHE A 368 12.53 5.37 18.55
CA PHE A 368 13.38 4.21 18.29
C PHE A 368 12.67 2.91 18.65
N GLY A 369 13.04 1.81 17.99
CA GLY A 369 12.44 0.50 18.24
C GLY A 369 12.79 -0.05 19.63
N ASN A 370 12.01 -1.06 20.09
CA ASN A 370 12.21 -1.70 21.38
C ASN A 370 13.04 -3.01 21.35
N GLY A 371 13.43 -3.47 20.15
CA GLY A 371 14.25 -4.68 19.98
C GLY A 371 13.49 -6.01 20.13
N VAL A 372 12.17 -5.97 20.34
CA VAL A 372 11.34 -7.17 20.59
C VAL A 372 10.22 -7.30 19.56
N ASN A 373 9.17 -6.50 19.67
CA ASN A 373 8.01 -6.51 18.77
C ASN A 373 7.80 -5.19 18.03
N GLY A 374 8.44 -4.13 18.49
CA GLY A 374 8.32 -2.77 17.96
C GLY A 374 9.63 -2.27 17.39
N GLY A 375 10.20 -2.95 16.39
CA GLY A 375 11.33 -2.50 15.61
C GLY A 375 12.73 -2.64 16.22
N ASP A 376 13.75 -2.45 15.39
CA ASP A 376 15.16 -2.45 15.78
C ASP A 376 15.49 -1.20 16.62
N PRO A 377 16.20 -1.35 17.78
CA PRO A 377 16.49 -0.23 18.68
C PRO A 377 17.46 0.82 18.10
N ASN A 378 18.15 0.53 17.00
CA ASN A 378 19.05 1.44 16.30
C ASN A 378 18.41 2.04 15.03
N THR A 379 17.12 1.83 14.84
CA THR A 379 16.33 2.36 13.71
C THR A 379 15.36 3.40 14.23
N LEU A 380 15.35 4.58 13.60
CA LEU A 380 14.40 5.64 13.90
C LEU A 380 13.12 5.41 13.08
N TYR A 381 11.99 5.30 13.77
CA TYR A 381 10.66 5.18 13.16
C TYR A 381 9.94 6.53 13.21
N PHE A 382 9.12 6.80 12.20
CA PHE A 382 8.38 8.05 12.10
C PHE A 382 6.95 7.82 11.61
N SER A 383 6.05 8.70 12.02
CA SER A 383 4.74 8.88 11.41
C SER A 383 4.71 10.17 10.59
N ALA A 384 4.02 10.16 9.47
CA ALA A 384 3.87 11.32 8.61
C ALA A 384 2.55 11.26 7.84
N ALA A 385 1.98 12.42 7.59
CA ALA A 385 0.82 12.56 6.72
C ALA A 385 1.18 13.54 5.62
N ASN A 386 0.72 13.34 4.41
CA ASN A 386 0.99 14.31 3.37
C ASN A 386 0.14 15.57 3.55
N ASP A 387 0.52 16.60 2.82
CA ASP A 387 -0.14 17.91 2.83
C ASP A 387 -1.58 17.85 2.28
N ALA A 388 -2.23 19.01 2.18
CA ALA A 388 -3.61 19.18 1.76
C ALA A 388 -3.95 18.66 0.35
N PHE A 389 -2.97 18.16 -0.41
CA PHE A 389 -3.14 17.76 -1.80
C PHE A 389 -3.02 16.25 -2.03
N SER A 390 -2.62 15.47 -1.05
CA SER A 390 -2.62 14.01 -1.16
C SER A 390 -3.04 13.35 0.14
N SER A 391 -3.90 12.35 0.02
CA SER A 391 -4.37 11.54 1.16
C SER A 391 -3.31 10.60 1.73
N LEU A 392 -2.02 10.77 1.40
CA LEU A 392 -0.94 9.89 1.83
C LEU A 392 -0.73 9.93 3.34
N ALA A 393 -0.91 8.80 3.97
CA ALA A 393 -0.49 8.53 5.34
C ALA A 393 0.69 7.55 5.33
N LEU A 394 1.67 7.76 6.19
CA LEU A 394 2.91 7.00 6.20
C LEU A 394 3.38 6.70 7.62
N PHE A 395 3.75 5.45 7.86
CA PHE A 395 4.60 5.02 8.96
C PHE A 395 5.86 4.40 8.34
N GLY A 396 7.04 4.93 8.67
CA GLY A 396 8.29 4.56 8.03
C GLY A 396 9.46 4.49 8.99
N SER A 397 10.64 4.14 8.45
CA SER A 397 11.89 4.05 9.20
C SER A 397 13.05 4.74 8.50
N LEU A 398 14.05 5.12 9.29
CA LEU A 398 15.29 5.73 8.86
C LEU A 398 16.46 4.96 9.51
N LYS A 399 17.37 4.47 8.66
CA LYS A 399 18.58 3.76 9.08
C LYS A 399 19.84 4.50 8.58
N PRO A 400 20.89 4.64 9.39
CA PRO A 400 22.14 5.22 8.94
C PRO A 400 22.74 4.44 7.75
N ILE A 401 23.27 5.17 6.76
CA ILE A 401 24.04 4.59 5.66
C ILE A 401 25.54 4.74 6.00
N ASN A 402 26.26 3.64 6.00
CA ASN A 402 27.71 3.65 6.18
C ASN A 402 28.39 3.85 4.82
N GLY A 403 28.97 5.04 4.61
CA GLY A 403 29.67 5.39 3.39
C GLY A 403 28.78 6.09 2.32
N VAL A 404 29.40 6.38 1.16
CA VAL A 404 28.69 6.96 0.02
C VAL A 404 27.93 5.84 -0.72
N PRO A 405 26.65 6.00 -1.03
CA PRO A 405 25.91 5.00 -1.77
C PRO A 405 26.53 4.77 -3.14
N PRO A 406 26.83 3.53 -3.51
CA PRO A 406 27.46 3.24 -4.79
C PRO A 406 26.51 3.50 -5.98
N SER A 407 25.20 3.51 -5.75
CA SER A 407 24.15 3.64 -6.77
C SER A 407 22.97 4.43 -6.24
N THR A 408 22.36 5.26 -7.09
CA THR A 408 21.18 6.06 -6.75
C THR A 408 20.10 5.92 -7.82
N ILE A 409 18.82 6.06 -7.42
CA ILE A 409 17.63 6.00 -8.28
C ILE A 409 16.77 7.24 -8.05
N LYS A 410 16.22 7.81 -9.16
CA LYS A 410 15.32 8.97 -9.13
C LYS A 410 14.43 9.03 -10.37
N PHE A 411 13.39 9.85 -10.36
CA PHE A 411 12.71 10.24 -11.59
C PHE A 411 13.67 11.03 -12.52
N SER A 412 13.48 10.94 -13.83
CA SER A 412 14.25 11.76 -14.78
C SER A 412 13.93 13.25 -14.64
N ASP A 413 12.65 13.57 -14.30
CA ASP A 413 12.14 14.92 -14.26
C ASP A 413 11.28 15.17 -13.00
N LEU A 414 11.20 16.43 -12.58
CA LEU A 414 10.33 16.88 -11.49
C LEU A 414 8.86 16.96 -11.93
N GLN A 415 8.62 17.06 -13.25
CA GLN A 415 7.30 17.25 -13.82
C GLN A 415 7.21 16.58 -15.19
N TYR A 416 6.12 15.87 -15.41
CA TYR A 416 5.72 15.31 -16.70
C TYR A 416 4.42 15.98 -17.16
N ASN A 417 4.19 16.06 -18.47
CA ASN A 417 3.01 16.67 -19.05
C ASN A 417 2.44 15.78 -20.16
N THR A 418 1.13 15.66 -20.23
CA THR A 418 0.42 14.94 -21.29
C THR A 418 -0.94 15.60 -21.52
N SER A 419 -1.62 15.26 -22.62
CA SER A 419 -3.03 15.58 -22.84
C SER A 419 -3.92 14.38 -22.54
N GLU A 420 -5.21 14.60 -22.29
CA GLU A 420 -6.16 13.52 -22.02
C GLU A 420 -6.28 12.55 -23.20
N ASN A 421 -6.29 13.06 -24.42
CA ASN A 421 -6.40 12.24 -25.64
C ASN A 421 -5.13 11.44 -25.98
N ALA A 422 -4.02 11.62 -25.27
CA ALA A 422 -2.78 10.87 -25.51
C ALA A 422 -2.89 9.37 -25.20
N GLY A 423 -3.86 9.00 -24.36
CA GLY A 423 -4.11 7.62 -23.96
C GLY A 423 -3.14 7.07 -22.91
N HIS A 424 -1.89 7.42 -22.98
CA HIS A 424 -0.90 7.05 -21.99
C HIS A 424 0.32 7.97 -22.02
N ILE A 425 1.11 7.89 -20.96
CA ILE A 425 2.45 8.46 -20.90
C ILE A 425 3.41 7.46 -20.25
N ASP A 426 4.62 7.37 -20.76
CA ASP A 426 5.70 6.56 -20.18
C ASP A 426 6.58 7.45 -19.28
N ILE A 427 6.63 7.11 -18.00
CA ILE A 427 7.39 7.81 -16.96
C ILE A 427 8.76 7.17 -16.81
N THR A 428 9.82 7.98 -16.94
CA THR A 428 11.21 7.51 -16.89
C THR A 428 11.78 7.61 -15.49
N VAL A 429 12.40 6.52 -15.05
CA VAL A 429 13.19 6.42 -13.81
C VAL A 429 14.62 6.09 -14.16
N THR A 430 15.57 6.84 -13.59
CA THR A 430 16.99 6.73 -13.89
C THR A 430 17.78 6.20 -12.71
N ARG A 431 18.82 5.43 -13.03
CA ARG A 431 19.82 4.92 -12.09
C ARG A 431 21.20 5.47 -12.44
N SER A 432 21.96 5.89 -11.44
CA SER A 432 23.33 6.40 -11.61
C SER A 432 24.29 5.82 -10.56
N GLY A 433 25.60 6.02 -10.76
CA GLY A 433 26.66 5.44 -9.93
C GLY A 433 27.06 4.03 -10.37
N VAL A 434 27.34 3.14 -9.43
CA VAL A 434 27.77 1.76 -9.72
C VAL A 434 26.54 0.93 -10.12
N THR A 435 26.53 0.42 -11.33
CA THR A 435 25.40 -0.34 -11.88
C THR A 435 25.65 -1.85 -12.00
N SER A 436 26.73 -2.36 -11.42
CA SER A 436 27.13 -3.77 -11.55
C SER A 436 26.26 -4.79 -10.80
N ALA A 437 25.46 -4.33 -9.85
CA ALA A 437 24.51 -5.17 -9.10
C ALA A 437 23.06 -4.89 -9.51
N ILE A 438 22.15 -5.80 -9.23
CA ILE A 438 20.70 -5.59 -9.38
C ILE A 438 20.25 -4.50 -8.39
N ALA A 439 19.37 -3.62 -8.85
CA ALA A 439 18.69 -2.66 -8.01
C ALA A 439 17.19 -2.65 -8.32
N THR A 440 16.35 -2.42 -7.32
CA THR A 440 14.90 -2.32 -7.51
C THR A 440 14.34 -1.05 -6.88
N VAL A 441 13.19 -0.61 -7.35
CA VAL A 441 12.45 0.50 -6.75
C VAL A 441 10.95 0.31 -6.98
N ASN A 442 10.14 0.59 -5.98
CA ASN A 442 8.69 0.64 -6.15
C ASN A 442 8.27 1.99 -6.73
N TYR A 443 7.23 1.97 -7.58
CA TYR A 443 6.59 3.17 -8.10
C TYR A 443 5.10 3.14 -7.85
N ALA A 444 4.48 4.30 -7.67
CA ALA A 444 3.05 4.47 -7.52
C ALA A 444 2.59 5.82 -8.07
N THR A 445 1.38 5.83 -8.65
CA THR A 445 0.59 7.05 -8.87
C THR A 445 -0.28 7.31 -7.64
N VAL A 446 -0.46 8.58 -7.28
CA VAL A 446 -1.24 9.02 -6.12
C VAL A 446 -2.15 10.16 -6.55
N ASP A 447 -3.44 10.06 -6.22
CA ASP A 447 -4.44 11.06 -6.54
C ASP A 447 -4.01 12.46 -6.08
N GLY A 448 -4.34 13.43 -6.91
CA GLY A 448 -4.18 14.85 -6.69
C GLY A 448 -5.42 15.60 -7.18
N GLY A 449 -5.24 16.57 -8.07
CA GLY A 449 -6.35 17.16 -8.83
C GLY A 449 -6.96 16.16 -9.82
N ALA A 450 -6.11 15.34 -10.47
CA ALA A 450 -6.55 14.17 -11.21
C ALA A 450 -6.69 12.97 -10.28
N THR A 451 -7.76 12.17 -10.48
CA THR A 451 -8.03 10.99 -9.67
C THR A 451 -8.09 9.73 -10.55
N GLN A 452 -7.70 8.59 -9.97
CA GLN A 452 -7.80 7.28 -10.63
C GLN A 452 -9.24 6.89 -11.00
N LYS A 453 -10.25 7.55 -10.45
CA LYS A 453 -11.65 7.29 -10.78
C LYS A 453 -12.04 7.80 -12.17
N GLY A 454 -11.42 8.85 -12.68
CA GLY A 454 -11.84 9.44 -13.93
C GLY A 454 -10.74 9.99 -14.84
N GLY A 455 -9.59 10.41 -14.30
CA GLY A 455 -8.54 11.06 -15.09
C GLY A 455 -7.41 10.12 -15.54
N TYR A 456 -7.18 9.03 -14.83
CA TYR A 456 -6.10 8.08 -15.15
C TYR A 456 -6.35 6.70 -14.54
N GLU A 457 -5.61 5.68 -15.03
CA GLU A 457 -5.56 4.37 -14.40
C GLU A 457 -4.43 4.31 -13.38
N ILE A 458 -4.67 3.71 -12.21
CA ILE A 458 -3.62 3.50 -11.22
C ILE A 458 -2.44 2.77 -11.84
N ALA A 459 -1.22 3.31 -11.67
CA ALA A 459 0.03 2.64 -12.02
C ALA A 459 0.83 2.36 -10.75
N VAL A 460 1.04 1.08 -10.45
CA VAL A 460 1.70 0.65 -9.22
C VAL A 460 2.51 -0.61 -9.48
N GLY A 461 3.77 -0.63 -9.03
CA GLY A 461 4.62 -1.79 -9.28
C GLY A 461 6.05 -1.61 -8.82
N LYS A 462 6.92 -2.49 -9.33
CA LYS A 462 8.35 -2.52 -9.03
C LYS A 462 9.15 -2.49 -10.34
N LEU A 463 10.10 -1.57 -10.43
CA LEU A 463 11.12 -1.57 -11.49
C LEU A 463 12.35 -2.33 -11.00
N THR A 464 12.88 -3.19 -11.86
CA THR A 464 14.12 -3.91 -11.62
C THR A 464 15.16 -3.47 -12.63
N PHE A 465 16.27 -2.93 -12.15
CA PHE A 465 17.45 -2.58 -12.94
C PHE A 465 18.43 -3.74 -12.86
N ASN A 466 18.64 -4.43 -13.96
CA ASN A 466 19.68 -5.44 -14.09
C ASN A 466 21.06 -4.80 -14.10
N PRO A 467 22.14 -5.58 -13.95
CA PRO A 467 23.50 -5.05 -14.08
C PRO A 467 23.71 -4.29 -15.41
N GLY A 468 24.23 -3.07 -15.31
CA GLY A 468 24.44 -2.18 -16.45
C GLY A 468 23.26 -1.32 -16.87
N GLU A 469 22.04 -1.61 -16.41
CA GLU A 469 20.86 -0.81 -16.75
C GLU A 469 20.82 0.50 -15.96
N THR A 470 20.59 1.61 -16.67
CA THR A 470 20.55 2.98 -16.12
C THR A 470 19.21 3.69 -16.28
N SER A 471 18.29 3.12 -17.03
CA SER A 471 16.94 3.70 -17.27
C SER A 471 15.89 2.61 -17.34
N LYS A 472 14.72 2.87 -16.79
CA LYS A 472 13.50 2.09 -16.89
C LYS A 472 12.31 3.02 -17.00
N THR A 473 11.23 2.52 -17.59
CA THR A 473 9.96 3.25 -17.69
C THR A 473 8.84 2.43 -17.09
N PHE A 474 7.80 3.13 -16.64
CA PHE A 474 6.49 2.56 -16.39
C PHE A 474 5.41 3.41 -17.05
N ARG A 475 4.31 2.80 -17.43
CA ARG A 475 3.23 3.45 -18.15
C ARG A 475 2.13 3.90 -17.20
N VAL A 476 1.59 5.10 -17.43
CA VAL A 476 0.36 5.60 -16.85
C VAL A 476 -0.67 5.75 -17.97
N LEU A 477 -1.78 5.02 -17.88
CA LEU A 477 -2.90 5.14 -18.83
C LEU A 477 -3.72 6.36 -18.46
N ILE A 478 -4.06 7.16 -19.47
CA ILE A 478 -4.80 8.42 -19.30
C ILE A 478 -6.22 8.23 -19.85
N VAL A 479 -7.19 8.61 -19.05
CA VAL A 479 -8.62 8.53 -19.40
C VAL A 479 -9.05 9.85 -20.01
N ASP A 480 -9.44 9.80 -21.26
CA ASP A 480 -10.01 10.90 -22.02
C ASP A 480 -11.49 11.05 -21.60
N ASN A 481 -11.77 11.86 -20.59
CA ASN A 481 -13.11 12.02 -20.03
C ASN A 481 -13.70 13.41 -20.37
N LYS A 482 -15.01 13.58 -20.22
CA LYS A 482 -15.71 14.85 -20.53
C LYS A 482 -15.84 15.77 -19.31
N ALA A 483 -15.03 15.61 -18.29
CA ALA A 483 -15.07 16.47 -17.12
C ALA A 483 -14.20 17.71 -17.38
N PHE A 484 -14.80 18.72 -18.02
CA PHE A 484 -14.13 19.97 -18.39
C PHE A 484 -13.52 20.68 -17.17
N ALA A 485 -12.21 20.76 -17.13
CA ALA A 485 -11.45 21.49 -16.11
C ALA A 485 -11.22 22.96 -16.45
N GLY A 486 -11.98 23.50 -17.41
CA GLY A 486 -11.93 24.91 -17.82
C GLY A 486 -10.65 25.30 -18.57
N GLY A 487 -10.07 24.40 -19.35
CA GLY A 487 -8.80 24.63 -20.06
C GLY A 487 -7.58 24.62 -19.15
N SER A 488 -7.72 24.09 -17.95
CA SER A 488 -6.68 23.96 -16.94
C SER A 488 -6.09 22.54 -16.96
N SER A 489 -4.82 22.40 -16.60
CA SER A 489 -4.26 21.10 -16.35
C SER A 489 -4.62 20.64 -14.93
N VAL A 490 -4.89 19.34 -14.76
CA VAL A 490 -5.01 18.68 -13.48
C VAL A 490 -3.78 17.81 -13.23
N ALA A 491 -3.33 17.72 -11.98
CA ALA A 491 -2.12 16.99 -11.64
C ALA A 491 -2.40 15.79 -10.75
N LEU A 492 -1.63 14.72 -10.94
CA LEU A 492 -1.46 13.64 -9.98
C LEU A 492 0.01 13.60 -9.51
N ASN A 493 0.24 12.89 -8.41
CA ASN A 493 1.57 12.71 -7.86
C ASN A 493 2.15 11.36 -8.29
N LEU A 494 3.47 11.34 -8.51
CA LEU A 494 4.27 10.14 -8.78
C LEU A 494 5.23 9.94 -7.62
N VAL A 495 5.35 8.72 -7.13
CA VAL A 495 6.16 8.38 -5.95
C VAL A 495 7.08 7.21 -6.26
N LEU A 496 8.39 7.36 -5.94
CA LEU A 496 9.32 6.25 -5.82
C LEU A 496 9.55 5.93 -4.35
N SER A 497 9.56 4.63 -4.02
CA SER A 497 9.75 4.16 -2.64
C SER A 497 10.52 2.84 -2.60
N ASN A 498 11.02 2.48 -1.41
CA ASN A 498 11.55 1.17 -1.07
C ASN A 498 12.58 0.64 -2.08
N ALA A 499 13.57 1.47 -2.44
CA ALA A 499 14.65 1.04 -3.30
C ALA A 499 15.54 0.01 -2.58
N THR A 500 16.06 -0.98 -3.35
CA THR A 500 17.05 -1.95 -2.88
C THR A 500 18.21 -2.00 -3.84
N GLY A 501 19.43 -2.20 -3.36
CA GLY A 501 20.66 -2.17 -4.20
C GLY A 501 21.01 -0.79 -4.74
N ALA A 502 20.25 0.24 -4.36
CA ALA A 502 20.48 1.65 -4.66
C ALA A 502 19.76 2.51 -3.62
N GLU A 503 20.14 3.76 -3.49
CA GLU A 503 19.47 4.75 -2.64
C GLU A 503 18.57 5.67 -3.47
N LEU A 504 17.42 6.07 -2.89
CA LEU A 504 16.58 7.08 -3.49
C LEU A 504 17.19 8.47 -3.29
N THR A 505 17.21 9.24 -4.36
CA THR A 505 17.61 10.66 -4.31
C THR A 505 16.57 11.53 -5.01
N SER A 506 16.68 12.83 -4.83
CA SER A 506 15.76 13.80 -5.45
C SER A 506 15.95 13.88 -6.97
N PRO A 507 14.85 13.91 -7.77
CA PRO A 507 13.46 13.82 -7.38
C PRO A 507 12.97 12.37 -7.19
N ARG A 508 12.49 12.03 -6.00
CA ARG A 508 11.77 10.79 -5.72
C ARG A 508 10.25 10.99 -5.69
N TYR A 509 9.81 12.25 -5.70
CA TYR A 509 8.45 12.70 -5.96
C TYR A 509 8.45 13.54 -7.22
N SER A 510 7.44 13.33 -8.06
CA SER A 510 7.26 14.08 -9.31
C SER A 510 5.75 14.32 -9.53
N TYR A 511 5.42 15.21 -10.46
CA TYR A 511 4.05 15.52 -10.82
C TYR A 511 3.79 15.11 -12.26
N LEU A 512 2.61 14.56 -12.53
CA LEU A 512 2.11 14.39 -13.88
C LEU A 512 0.92 15.33 -14.09
N TYR A 513 1.06 16.28 -14.99
CA TYR A 513 0.02 17.19 -15.39
C TYR A 513 -0.69 16.64 -16.63
N ILE A 514 -2.00 16.52 -16.55
CA ILE A 514 -2.89 16.11 -17.64
C ILE A 514 -3.62 17.36 -18.10
N MET A 515 -3.47 17.73 -19.36
CA MET A 515 -4.12 18.88 -19.97
C MET A 515 -5.46 18.43 -20.56
N ASP A 516 -6.52 19.09 -20.14
CA ASP A 516 -7.86 18.98 -20.68
C ASP A 516 -7.89 19.58 -22.10
N ASP A 517 -8.34 18.81 -23.07
CA ASP A 517 -8.41 19.23 -24.48
C ASP A 517 -9.85 19.35 -25.01
N GLU A 518 -10.87 19.12 -24.16
CA GLU A 518 -12.25 19.31 -24.52
C GLU A 518 -12.69 20.77 -24.40
N GLY A 519 -13.28 21.27 -25.48
CA GLY A 519 -14.13 22.45 -25.45
C GLY A 519 -15.61 22.06 -25.42
N ASP A 520 -16.47 22.98 -25.05
CA ASP A 520 -17.93 22.84 -25.24
C ASP A 520 -18.26 22.63 -26.72
N THR A 521 -18.16 21.40 -27.24
CA THR A 521 -18.47 21.04 -28.60
C THR A 521 -19.96 20.66 -28.66
N PRO A 522 -20.81 21.47 -29.32
CA PRO A 522 -22.25 21.18 -29.47
C PRO A 522 -22.47 19.83 -30.17
N GLY A 523 -23.30 18.97 -29.59
CA GLY A 523 -23.73 17.70 -30.21
C GLY A 523 -23.00 16.45 -29.70
N GLN A 524 -22.01 16.58 -28.81
CA GLN A 524 -21.44 15.44 -28.11
C GLN A 524 -22.39 14.94 -26.99
N PRO A 525 -22.43 13.62 -26.73
CA PRO A 525 -23.24 13.11 -25.65
C PRO A 525 -22.74 13.66 -24.30
N PRO A 526 -23.64 13.86 -23.34
CA PRO A 526 -23.26 14.43 -22.03
C PRO A 526 -22.35 13.51 -21.22
N ASN A 527 -22.24 12.24 -21.58
CA ASN A 527 -21.41 11.26 -20.90
C ASN A 527 -20.67 10.39 -21.91
N PHE A 528 -19.35 10.37 -21.85
CA PHE A 528 -18.52 9.64 -22.82
C PHE A 528 -18.70 8.12 -22.73
N SER A 529 -19.14 7.58 -21.59
CA SER A 529 -19.47 6.16 -21.53
C SER A 529 -20.56 5.75 -22.52
N ASP A 530 -21.34 6.68 -23.08
CA ASP A 530 -22.35 6.39 -24.08
C ASP A 530 -21.77 6.29 -25.51
N VAL A 531 -20.54 6.73 -25.75
CA VAL A 531 -19.81 6.60 -27.02
C VAL A 531 -19.24 5.18 -27.15
N PRO A 532 -19.60 4.40 -28.19
CA PRO A 532 -19.14 3.01 -28.29
C PRO A 532 -17.61 2.84 -28.26
N GLN A 533 -16.88 3.69 -28.97
CA GLN A 533 -15.41 3.65 -29.01
C GLN A 533 -14.79 3.91 -27.63
N PHE A 534 -15.26 4.95 -26.95
CA PHE A 534 -14.82 5.25 -25.59
C PHE A 534 -15.15 4.10 -24.64
N PHE A 535 -16.39 3.59 -24.69
CA PHE A 535 -16.81 2.48 -23.85
C PHE A 535 -15.93 1.25 -24.03
N VAL A 536 -15.63 0.86 -25.28
CA VAL A 536 -14.77 -0.30 -25.56
C VAL A 536 -13.36 -0.05 -25.06
N ARG A 537 -12.75 1.12 -25.33
CA ARG A 537 -11.41 1.45 -24.81
C ARG A 537 -11.36 1.36 -23.29
N GLN A 538 -12.41 1.87 -22.62
CA GLN A 538 -12.48 1.81 -21.16
C GLN A 538 -12.56 0.38 -20.63
N GLN A 539 -13.18 -0.58 -21.33
CA GLN A 539 -13.15 -1.99 -20.94
C GLN A 539 -11.72 -2.58 -20.97
N TYR A 540 -10.90 -2.19 -21.97
CA TYR A 540 -9.47 -2.56 -21.97
C TYR A 540 -8.73 -1.99 -20.76
N PHE A 541 -9.04 -0.76 -20.38
CA PHE A 541 -8.45 -0.14 -19.18
C PHE A 541 -8.93 -0.81 -17.91
N ASP A 542 -10.25 -0.97 -17.75
CA ASP A 542 -10.90 -1.45 -16.53
C ASP A 542 -10.53 -2.92 -16.21
N PHE A 543 -10.31 -3.77 -17.21
CA PHE A 543 -10.10 -5.21 -17.02
C PHE A 543 -8.71 -5.70 -17.46
N LEU A 544 -8.12 -5.09 -18.49
CA LEU A 544 -6.85 -5.56 -19.05
C LEU A 544 -5.70 -4.58 -18.83
N ASN A 545 -5.94 -3.45 -18.20
CA ASN A 545 -4.94 -2.41 -17.82
C ASN A 545 -3.97 -2.07 -18.96
N ARG A 546 -4.47 -1.96 -20.19
CA ARG A 546 -3.71 -1.64 -21.39
C ARG A 546 -4.54 -0.94 -22.45
N GLU A 547 -3.85 -0.31 -23.40
CA GLU A 547 -4.49 0.18 -24.63
C GLU A 547 -5.05 -0.99 -25.45
N PRO A 548 -6.18 -0.76 -26.15
CA PRO A 548 -6.70 -1.74 -27.09
C PRO A 548 -5.73 -1.99 -28.26
N ASP A 549 -5.64 -3.23 -28.71
CA ASP A 549 -5.11 -3.52 -30.02
C ASP A 549 -6.13 -3.15 -31.10
N PRO A 550 -5.68 -2.67 -32.31
CA PRO A 550 -6.60 -2.16 -33.32
C PRO A 550 -7.66 -3.16 -33.77
N SER A 551 -7.30 -4.44 -33.85
CA SER A 551 -8.23 -5.51 -34.31
C SER A 551 -9.33 -5.77 -33.29
N GLY A 552 -8.97 -5.91 -32.01
CA GLY A 552 -9.90 -6.12 -30.92
C GLY A 552 -10.79 -4.87 -30.69
N PHE A 553 -10.19 -3.67 -30.75
CA PHE A 553 -10.94 -2.42 -30.64
C PHE A 553 -12.05 -2.31 -31.68
N ASN A 554 -11.72 -2.54 -32.95
CA ASN A 554 -12.71 -2.49 -34.04
C ASN A 554 -13.77 -3.58 -33.85
N PHE A 555 -13.36 -4.82 -33.58
CA PHE A 555 -14.29 -5.94 -33.38
C PHE A 555 -15.34 -5.63 -32.29
N TRP A 556 -14.89 -5.19 -31.11
CA TRP A 556 -15.82 -4.91 -30.01
C TRP A 556 -16.67 -3.67 -30.25
N THR A 557 -16.12 -2.65 -30.89
CA THR A 557 -16.87 -1.45 -31.28
C THR A 557 -17.99 -1.81 -32.27
N ASP A 558 -17.69 -2.62 -33.29
CA ASP A 558 -18.65 -3.07 -34.29
C ASP A 558 -19.78 -3.90 -33.68
N GLN A 559 -19.53 -4.66 -32.60
CA GLN A 559 -20.59 -5.37 -31.87
C GLN A 559 -21.68 -4.39 -31.38
N ILE A 560 -21.30 -3.20 -30.92
CA ILE A 560 -22.23 -2.21 -30.37
C ILE A 560 -22.85 -1.39 -31.48
N THR A 561 -22.05 -0.91 -32.43
CA THR A 561 -22.51 -0.05 -33.53
C THR A 561 -23.40 -0.76 -34.52
N SER A 562 -23.29 -2.10 -34.63
CA SER A 562 -24.20 -2.90 -35.46
C SER A 562 -25.68 -2.83 -35.07
N CYS A 563 -25.96 -2.37 -33.84
CA CYS A 563 -27.33 -2.15 -33.35
C CYS A 563 -28.01 -0.90 -33.94
N GLY A 564 -27.27 -0.03 -34.67
CA GLY A 564 -27.79 1.25 -35.15
C GLY A 564 -28.30 2.12 -33.99
N THR A 565 -29.57 2.46 -34.00
CA THR A 565 -30.22 3.31 -32.98
C THR A 565 -31.15 2.53 -32.03
N ASP A 566 -31.17 1.20 -32.08
CA ASP A 566 -31.98 0.37 -31.17
C ASP A 566 -31.39 0.34 -29.74
N PRO A 567 -32.05 1.01 -28.78
CA PRO A 567 -31.49 1.14 -27.41
C PRO A 567 -31.46 -0.17 -26.66
N GLN A 568 -32.34 -1.14 -26.94
CA GLN A 568 -32.35 -2.45 -26.28
C GLN A 568 -31.19 -3.33 -26.78
N CYS A 569 -30.96 -3.31 -28.10
CA CYS A 569 -29.82 -3.97 -28.71
C CYS A 569 -28.51 -3.40 -28.18
N ILE A 570 -28.36 -2.06 -28.16
CA ILE A 570 -27.15 -1.37 -27.65
C ILE A 570 -26.88 -1.75 -26.19
N GLU A 571 -27.88 -1.72 -25.34
CA GLU A 571 -27.73 -2.10 -23.94
C GLU A 571 -27.25 -3.55 -23.78
N LEU A 572 -27.92 -4.50 -24.44
CA LEU A 572 -27.54 -5.91 -24.36
C LEU A 572 -26.12 -6.15 -24.90
N LYS A 573 -25.76 -5.51 -26.02
CA LYS A 573 -24.41 -5.62 -26.57
C LYS A 573 -23.36 -5.05 -25.63
N ARG A 574 -23.61 -3.92 -24.99
CA ARG A 574 -22.68 -3.34 -24.01
C ARG A 574 -22.47 -4.25 -22.81
N ILE A 575 -23.53 -4.86 -22.26
CA ILE A 575 -23.44 -5.85 -21.20
C ILE A 575 -22.56 -7.04 -21.63
N ASN A 576 -22.81 -7.57 -22.81
CA ASN A 576 -22.08 -8.73 -23.32
C ASN A 576 -20.62 -8.41 -23.63
N VAL A 577 -20.35 -7.24 -24.24
CA VAL A 577 -18.98 -6.77 -24.51
C VAL A 577 -18.23 -6.63 -23.19
N SER A 578 -18.81 -5.96 -22.22
CA SER A 578 -18.15 -5.76 -20.91
C SER A 578 -17.83 -7.07 -20.20
N ALA A 579 -18.81 -7.98 -20.11
CA ALA A 579 -18.59 -9.29 -19.50
C ALA A 579 -17.54 -10.13 -20.25
N ALA A 580 -17.42 -9.96 -21.56
CA ALA A 580 -16.44 -10.70 -22.38
C ALA A 580 -15.00 -10.37 -21.98
N PHE A 581 -14.70 -9.18 -21.45
CA PHE A 581 -13.37 -8.83 -20.98
C PHE A 581 -13.00 -9.62 -19.71
N PHE A 582 -13.89 -9.74 -18.74
CA PHE A 582 -13.68 -10.63 -17.60
C PHE A 582 -13.53 -12.11 -18.02
N LEU A 583 -14.33 -12.53 -18.99
CA LEU A 583 -14.31 -13.91 -19.49
C LEU A 583 -13.16 -14.19 -20.44
N SER A 584 -12.41 -13.18 -20.87
CA SER A 584 -11.31 -13.31 -21.83
C SER A 584 -10.19 -14.20 -21.28
N ILE A 585 -9.50 -14.91 -22.17
CA ILE A 585 -8.32 -15.71 -21.82
C ILE A 585 -7.26 -14.84 -21.18
N GLU A 586 -7.11 -13.60 -21.64
CA GLU A 586 -6.15 -12.63 -21.11
C GLU A 586 -6.44 -12.32 -19.64
N PHE A 587 -7.66 -11.92 -19.29
CA PHE A 587 -8.03 -11.68 -17.90
C PHE A 587 -7.95 -12.95 -17.04
N GLN A 588 -8.41 -14.07 -17.58
CA GLN A 588 -8.39 -15.36 -16.87
C GLN A 588 -6.96 -15.84 -16.56
N SER A 589 -5.97 -15.43 -17.34
CA SER A 589 -4.55 -15.77 -17.14
C SER A 589 -3.83 -14.77 -16.23
N THR A 590 -4.41 -13.63 -15.94
CA THR A 590 -3.80 -12.50 -15.20
C THR A 590 -4.65 -12.07 -14.01
N GLY A 591 -5.73 -11.34 -14.20
CA GLY A 591 -6.57 -10.82 -13.11
C GLY A 591 -7.20 -11.91 -12.25
N MET A 592 -7.73 -12.98 -12.89
CA MET A 592 -8.25 -14.14 -12.15
C MET A 592 -7.15 -14.84 -11.34
N LEU A 593 -5.95 -14.95 -11.88
CA LEU A 593 -4.82 -15.58 -11.19
C LEU A 593 -4.38 -14.74 -9.98
N ALA A 594 -4.32 -13.40 -10.13
CA ALA A 594 -4.04 -12.49 -9.02
C ALA A 594 -5.08 -12.66 -7.89
N TYR A 595 -6.37 -12.69 -8.23
CA TYR A 595 -7.45 -12.94 -7.27
C TYR A 595 -7.25 -14.26 -6.51
N LEU A 596 -7.04 -15.35 -7.25
CA LEU A 596 -6.88 -16.71 -6.66
C LEU A 596 -5.65 -16.79 -5.76
N THR A 597 -4.57 -16.11 -6.11
CA THR A 597 -3.32 -16.10 -5.32
C THR A 597 -3.53 -15.41 -3.98
N GLU A 598 -4.09 -14.21 -3.99
CA GLU A 598 -4.43 -13.46 -2.77
C GLU A 598 -5.44 -14.25 -1.90
N LYS A 599 -6.46 -14.83 -2.53
CA LYS A 599 -7.47 -15.65 -1.85
C LYS A 599 -6.87 -16.89 -1.22
N ALA A 600 -6.00 -17.60 -1.90
CA ALA A 600 -5.33 -18.80 -1.38
C ALA A 600 -4.37 -18.45 -0.23
N ALA A 601 -3.63 -17.36 -0.37
CA ALA A 601 -2.63 -16.95 0.59
C ALA A 601 -3.24 -16.35 1.88
N PHE A 602 -4.31 -15.57 1.77
CA PHE A 602 -4.82 -14.78 2.91
C PHE A 602 -6.29 -15.05 3.27
N GLY A 603 -7.01 -15.86 2.48
CA GLY A 603 -8.37 -16.32 2.79
C GLY A 603 -9.48 -15.27 2.59
N GLY A 604 -9.16 -13.99 2.66
CA GLY A 604 -10.08 -12.88 2.47
C GLY A 604 -10.33 -12.51 1.01
N LEU A 605 -11.12 -11.46 0.77
CA LEU A 605 -11.18 -10.80 -0.53
C LEU A 605 -9.91 -9.96 -0.72
N PRO A 606 -9.26 -10.02 -1.91
CA PRO A 606 -8.20 -9.08 -2.24
C PRO A 606 -8.64 -7.62 -2.07
N ARG A 607 -7.70 -6.75 -1.74
CA ARG A 607 -7.92 -5.31 -1.74
C ARG A 607 -7.53 -4.73 -3.09
N TYR A 608 -8.19 -3.63 -3.50
CA TYR A 608 -8.02 -3.03 -4.83
C TYR A 608 -6.56 -2.70 -5.17
N GLY A 609 -5.83 -2.05 -4.26
CA GLY A 609 -4.44 -1.66 -4.51
C GLY A 609 -3.47 -2.84 -4.71
N PRO A 610 -3.36 -3.79 -3.76
CA PRO A 610 -2.58 -5.01 -3.93
C PRO A 610 -2.97 -5.79 -5.19
N PHE A 611 -4.28 -5.93 -5.46
CA PHE A 611 -4.78 -6.59 -6.66
C PHE A 611 -4.27 -5.91 -7.95
N MET A 612 -4.34 -4.58 -8.04
CA MET A 612 -3.87 -3.86 -9.24
C MET A 612 -2.37 -3.99 -9.44
N ARG A 613 -1.57 -3.97 -8.36
CA ARG A 613 -0.13 -4.26 -8.42
C ARG A 613 0.13 -5.64 -9.04
N ASP A 614 -0.60 -6.64 -8.58
CA ASP A 614 -0.43 -8.03 -9.00
C ASP A 614 -0.88 -8.25 -10.45
N VAL A 615 -2.00 -7.65 -10.83
CA VAL A 615 -2.49 -7.66 -12.22
C VAL A 615 -1.48 -7.00 -13.16
N GLN A 616 -0.94 -5.83 -12.81
CA GLN A 616 0.05 -5.14 -13.64
C GLN A 616 1.36 -5.94 -13.77
N ALA A 617 1.77 -6.65 -12.73
CA ALA A 617 2.93 -7.56 -12.81
C ALA A 617 2.67 -8.74 -13.76
N LEU A 618 1.48 -9.33 -13.70
CA LEU A 618 1.08 -10.47 -14.55
C LEU A 618 0.80 -10.05 -16.00
N GLN A 619 0.31 -8.83 -16.23
CA GLN A 619 -0.03 -8.32 -17.58
C GLN A 619 1.14 -7.66 -18.29
N LYS A 620 2.27 -7.47 -17.63
CA LYS A 620 3.40 -6.75 -18.18
C LYS A 620 3.80 -7.28 -19.57
N ASP A 621 3.71 -6.40 -20.58
CA ASP A 621 4.06 -6.70 -21.97
C ASP A 621 3.30 -7.91 -22.57
N TYR A 622 2.16 -8.30 -21.99
CA TYR A 622 1.34 -9.41 -22.43
C TYR A 622 0.09 -8.94 -23.20
N VAL A 623 -0.06 -9.41 -24.42
CA VAL A 623 -1.27 -9.22 -25.24
C VAL A 623 -1.63 -10.58 -25.81
N PHE A 624 -2.81 -11.10 -25.47
CA PHE A 624 -3.27 -12.40 -25.96
C PHE A 624 -3.31 -12.42 -27.51
N GLY A 625 -2.78 -13.48 -28.09
CA GLY A 625 -2.72 -13.67 -29.54
C GLY A 625 -1.51 -13.00 -30.24
N ALA A 626 -0.74 -12.17 -29.54
CA ALA A 626 0.51 -11.61 -30.06
C ALA A 626 1.60 -12.70 -30.19
N PRO A 627 2.55 -12.55 -31.13
CA PRO A 627 3.69 -13.48 -31.23
C PRO A 627 4.46 -13.52 -29.90
N GLY A 628 4.70 -14.71 -29.37
CA GLY A 628 5.41 -14.89 -28.10
C GLY A 628 4.58 -14.69 -26.84
N ALA A 629 3.28 -14.39 -26.94
CA ALA A 629 2.40 -14.08 -25.81
C ALA A 629 2.38 -15.19 -24.73
N GLY A 630 2.38 -16.47 -25.14
CA GLY A 630 2.41 -17.58 -24.18
C GLY A 630 3.68 -17.62 -23.35
N ALA A 631 4.85 -17.42 -23.97
CA ALA A 631 6.12 -17.35 -23.25
C ALA A 631 6.18 -16.12 -22.32
N GLN A 632 5.64 -14.98 -22.77
CA GLN A 632 5.60 -13.76 -21.97
C GLN A 632 4.75 -13.93 -20.71
N VAL A 633 3.51 -14.43 -20.83
CA VAL A 633 2.64 -14.60 -19.65
C VAL A 633 3.22 -15.63 -18.68
N GLU A 634 3.87 -16.70 -19.18
CA GLU A 634 4.53 -17.67 -18.31
C GLU A 634 5.75 -17.09 -17.57
N ALA A 635 6.54 -16.24 -18.23
CA ALA A 635 7.63 -15.52 -17.59
C ALA A 635 7.10 -14.56 -16.50
N ASN A 636 6.01 -13.85 -16.79
CA ASN A 636 5.35 -12.96 -15.83
C ASN A 636 4.82 -13.73 -14.62
N LYS A 637 4.14 -14.87 -14.84
CA LYS A 637 3.64 -15.74 -13.76
C LYS A 637 4.77 -16.20 -12.83
N ARG A 638 5.89 -16.67 -13.39
CA ARG A 638 7.05 -17.07 -12.57
C ARG A 638 7.58 -15.92 -11.74
N ALA A 639 7.87 -14.79 -12.36
CA ALA A 639 8.39 -13.63 -11.69
C ALA A 639 7.43 -13.13 -10.59
N PHE A 640 6.12 -13.21 -10.86
CA PHE A 640 5.08 -12.86 -9.90
C PHE A 640 5.07 -13.79 -8.68
N PHE A 641 5.06 -15.11 -8.87
CA PHE A 641 5.05 -16.05 -7.74
C PHE A 641 6.36 -16.02 -6.95
N ASP A 642 7.51 -15.90 -7.63
CA ASP A 642 8.81 -15.79 -6.98
C ASP A 642 8.89 -14.51 -6.12
N GLU A 643 8.31 -13.40 -6.57
CA GLU A 643 8.20 -12.16 -5.80
C GLU A 643 7.17 -12.29 -4.67
N PHE A 644 5.99 -12.86 -4.93
CA PHE A 644 4.87 -12.96 -4.01
C PHE A 644 5.25 -13.69 -2.70
N VAL A 645 5.97 -14.80 -2.81
CA VAL A 645 6.39 -15.58 -1.61
C VAL A 645 7.47 -14.88 -0.78
N THR A 646 8.05 -13.80 -1.28
CA THR A 646 9.03 -12.99 -0.53
C THR A 646 8.42 -11.79 0.17
N ARG A 647 7.13 -11.52 -0.04
CA ARG A 647 6.44 -10.40 0.59
C ARG A 647 6.40 -10.52 2.10
N PRO A 648 6.54 -9.41 2.84
CA PRO A 648 6.56 -9.43 4.31
C PRO A 648 5.38 -10.17 4.93
N GLU A 649 4.16 -9.92 4.45
CA GLU A 649 2.92 -10.53 4.92
C GLU A 649 2.87 -12.04 4.64
N PHE A 650 3.42 -12.48 3.50
CA PHE A 650 3.51 -13.90 3.16
C PHE A 650 4.56 -14.61 4.01
N VAL A 651 5.74 -14.01 4.14
CA VAL A 651 6.83 -14.55 4.97
C VAL A 651 6.42 -14.64 6.45
N ALA A 652 5.69 -13.64 6.95
CA ALA A 652 5.16 -13.67 8.32
C ALA A 652 4.19 -14.84 8.55
N SER A 653 3.39 -15.19 7.54
CA SER A 653 2.39 -16.26 7.64
C SER A 653 2.99 -17.66 7.40
N TYR A 654 3.96 -17.77 6.50
CA TYR A 654 4.41 -19.06 5.95
C TYR A 654 5.91 -19.33 6.10
N GLY A 655 6.75 -18.33 6.40
CA GLY A 655 8.22 -18.45 6.36
C GLY A 655 8.78 -19.51 7.30
N GLY A 656 8.21 -19.65 8.51
CA GLY A 656 8.64 -20.61 9.53
C GLY A 656 8.05 -22.01 9.42
N LEU A 657 7.16 -22.28 8.45
CA LEU A 657 6.45 -23.56 8.34
C LEU A 657 7.31 -24.63 7.64
N SER A 658 7.15 -25.91 8.04
CA SER A 658 7.61 -27.03 7.23
C SER A 658 6.87 -27.12 5.89
N ASN A 659 7.41 -27.84 4.91
CA ASN A 659 6.75 -27.97 3.61
C ASN A 659 5.34 -28.56 3.69
N ALA A 660 5.12 -29.53 4.56
CA ALA A 660 3.79 -30.10 4.79
C ALA A 660 2.84 -29.05 5.40
N GLN A 661 3.26 -28.37 6.46
CA GLN A 661 2.47 -27.29 7.08
C GLN A 661 2.20 -26.15 6.10
N TYR A 662 3.16 -25.79 5.25
CA TYR A 662 3.02 -24.78 4.22
C TYR A 662 1.87 -25.11 3.26
N VAL A 663 1.88 -26.32 2.68
CA VAL A 663 0.83 -26.79 1.77
C VAL A 663 -0.52 -26.87 2.49
N ASP A 664 -0.56 -27.49 3.67
CA ASP A 664 -1.81 -27.65 4.45
C ASP A 664 -2.43 -26.31 4.84
N THR A 665 -1.60 -25.36 5.28
CA THR A 665 -2.08 -24.03 5.69
C THR A 665 -2.64 -23.24 4.51
N ILE A 666 -1.98 -23.23 3.35
CA ILE A 666 -2.49 -22.54 2.15
C ILE A 666 -3.79 -23.18 1.67
N MET A 667 -3.84 -24.51 1.58
CA MET A 667 -5.06 -25.20 1.17
C MET A 667 -6.24 -24.94 2.10
N LEU A 668 -5.99 -24.91 3.41
CA LEU A 668 -7.00 -24.58 4.40
C LEU A 668 -7.45 -23.11 4.28
N THR A 669 -6.50 -22.17 4.20
CA THR A 669 -6.75 -20.72 4.12
C THR A 669 -7.55 -20.38 2.86
N GLY A 670 -7.17 -20.89 1.71
CA GLY A 670 -7.88 -20.70 0.45
C GLY A 670 -9.18 -21.51 0.34
N GLY A 671 -9.36 -22.51 1.20
CA GLY A 671 -10.46 -23.47 1.08
C GLY A 671 -10.32 -24.36 -0.14
N ILE A 672 -9.08 -24.69 -0.52
CA ILE A 672 -8.75 -25.62 -1.61
C ILE A 672 -8.99 -27.04 -1.12
N ASN A 673 -9.68 -27.84 -1.93
CA ASN A 673 -10.07 -29.18 -1.51
C ASN A 673 -8.87 -30.13 -1.52
N THR A 674 -8.50 -30.66 -0.35
CA THR A 674 -7.37 -31.59 -0.19
C THR A 674 -7.69 -33.02 -0.62
N THR A 675 -8.98 -33.36 -0.74
CA THR A 675 -9.42 -34.76 -0.94
C THR A 675 -9.84 -35.10 -2.36
N THR A 676 -10.18 -34.10 -3.19
CA THR A 676 -10.65 -34.33 -4.57
C THR A 676 -9.73 -33.75 -5.63
N ALA A 677 -8.97 -32.69 -5.33
CA ALA A 677 -8.01 -32.13 -6.28
C ALA A 677 -6.88 -33.15 -6.58
N ARG A 678 -6.69 -33.45 -7.85
CA ARG A 678 -5.71 -34.43 -8.30
C ARG A 678 -4.73 -33.82 -9.29
N LEU A 679 -3.47 -33.98 -8.98
CA LEU A 679 -2.35 -33.46 -9.76
C LEU A 679 -1.38 -34.56 -10.05
N PHE A 680 -0.81 -34.51 -11.25
CA PHE A 680 0.35 -35.32 -11.64
C PHE A 680 1.52 -34.36 -11.84
N ILE A 681 2.61 -34.57 -11.14
CA ILE A 681 3.89 -33.90 -11.41
C ILE A 681 4.86 -34.97 -11.86
N THR A 682 5.45 -34.75 -13.00
CA THR A 682 6.47 -35.64 -13.56
C THR A 682 7.76 -34.86 -13.73
N GLY A 683 8.79 -35.24 -12.98
CA GLY A 683 10.17 -34.82 -13.28
C GLY A 683 10.63 -35.59 -14.53
N MET A 684 11.18 -34.85 -15.49
CA MET A 684 11.70 -35.37 -16.73
C MET A 684 13.20 -35.16 -16.76
N ASP A 685 13.94 -36.19 -17.09
CA ASP A 685 15.38 -36.14 -17.23
C ASP A 685 15.87 -37.12 -18.33
N TRP A 686 17.15 -36.99 -18.69
CA TRP A 686 17.78 -37.82 -19.70
C TRP A 686 17.89 -39.30 -19.31
N SER A 687 17.97 -39.61 -18.02
CA SER A 687 18.14 -40.98 -17.55
C SER A 687 16.91 -41.87 -17.75
N GLN A 688 15.74 -41.24 -17.90
CA GLN A 688 14.47 -41.91 -18.16
C GLN A 688 14.24 -42.23 -19.65
N VAL A 689 15.03 -41.64 -20.56
CA VAL A 689 14.96 -41.94 -22.01
C VAL A 689 15.43 -43.37 -22.26
N VAL A 690 14.80 -44.05 -23.22
CA VAL A 690 15.10 -45.48 -23.51
C VAL A 690 15.52 -45.65 -24.97
N PRO A 691 16.77 -46.01 -25.23
CA PRO A 691 17.90 -46.08 -24.29
C PRO A 691 18.29 -44.71 -23.79
N PRO A 692 18.89 -44.59 -22.58
CA PRO A 692 19.29 -43.32 -22.03
C PRO A 692 20.22 -42.54 -22.96
N THR A 693 19.96 -41.28 -23.15
CA THR A 693 20.82 -40.37 -23.90
C THR A 693 22.02 -39.95 -23.05
N ASN A 694 23.08 -39.49 -23.70
CA ASN A 694 24.22 -38.93 -22.98
C ASN A 694 23.78 -37.73 -22.09
N PRO A 695 24.32 -37.63 -20.88
CA PRO A 695 23.87 -36.57 -19.97
C PRO A 695 24.02 -35.19 -20.59
N SER A 696 22.91 -34.57 -20.90
CA SER A 696 22.85 -33.14 -21.17
C SER A 696 22.80 -32.45 -19.80
N PRO A 697 23.74 -31.58 -19.45
CA PRO A 697 23.72 -30.88 -18.15
C PRO A 697 22.51 -29.96 -17.96
N PHE A 698 21.64 -29.85 -18.96
CA PHE A 698 20.54 -28.89 -19.01
C PHE A 698 19.15 -29.53 -19.23
N GLY A 699 19.06 -30.83 -19.45
CA GLY A 699 17.79 -31.50 -19.76
C GLY A 699 16.97 -31.79 -18.48
N THR A 700 16.19 -30.80 -18.00
CA THR A 700 15.19 -31.04 -16.96
C THR A 700 13.86 -30.42 -17.36
N ALA A 701 12.76 -31.09 -17.04
CA ALA A 701 11.43 -30.58 -17.27
C ALA A 701 10.49 -30.96 -16.14
N ILE A 702 9.46 -30.17 -15.97
CA ILE A 702 8.32 -30.51 -15.12
C ILE A 702 7.07 -30.48 -15.99
N ALA A 703 6.38 -31.59 -16.05
CA ALA A 703 5.06 -31.68 -16.63
C ALA A 703 4.00 -31.71 -15.52
N ARG A 704 2.97 -30.92 -15.67
CA ARG A 704 1.85 -30.82 -14.76
C ARG A 704 0.58 -31.21 -15.49
N LEU A 705 -0.24 -31.98 -14.85
CA LEU A 705 -1.54 -32.37 -15.35
C LEU A 705 -2.58 -32.13 -14.25
N SER A 706 -3.54 -31.26 -14.51
CA SER A 706 -4.75 -31.19 -13.71
C SER A 706 -5.92 -31.82 -14.45
N VAL A 707 -6.73 -32.57 -13.73
CA VAL A 707 -7.88 -33.27 -14.31
C VAL A 707 -9.05 -32.30 -14.40
N ALA A 708 -9.45 -31.89 -15.60
CA ALA A 708 -10.60 -31.04 -15.84
C ALA A 708 -11.92 -31.83 -15.89
N SER A 709 -11.88 -33.08 -16.35
CA SER A 709 -12.97 -34.06 -16.30
C SER A 709 -12.38 -35.47 -16.37
N GLU A 710 -13.22 -36.49 -16.31
CA GLU A 710 -12.77 -37.91 -16.28
C GLU A 710 -11.70 -38.26 -17.34
N ASN A 711 -11.75 -37.62 -18.48
CA ASN A 711 -10.81 -37.87 -19.59
C ASN A 711 -10.22 -36.60 -20.19
N THR A 712 -10.50 -35.43 -19.63
CA THR A 712 -9.98 -34.15 -20.10
C THR A 712 -8.99 -33.60 -19.09
N MET A 713 -7.81 -33.24 -19.56
CA MET A 713 -6.69 -32.80 -18.74
C MET A 713 -6.14 -31.50 -19.23
N ASN A 714 -5.83 -30.62 -18.31
CA ASN A 714 -5.04 -29.43 -18.57
C ASN A 714 -3.58 -29.76 -18.33
N PHE A 715 -2.77 -29.65 -19.37
CA PHE A 715 -1.33 -29.83 -19.32
C PHE A 715 -0.63 -28.52 -19.24
N SER A 716 0.37 -28.43 -18.37
CA SER A 716 1.38 -27.41 -18.39
C SER A 716 2.75 -28.07 -18.46
N LEU A 717 3.48 -27.83 -19.51
CA LEU A 717 4.82 -28.38 -19.73
C LEU A 717 5.85 -27.28 -19.73
N SER A 718 6.82 -27.35 -18.81
CA SER A 718 7.95 -26.45 -18.70
C SER A 718 9.23 -27.25 -18.74
N PHE A 719 10.13 -26.97 -19.70
CA PHE A 719 11.40 -27.65 -19.82
C PHE A 719 12.54 -26.75 -20.27
N LYS A 720 13.74 -27.20 -20.03
CA LYS A 720 14.95 -26.66 -20.60
C LYS A 720 15.75 -27.82 -21.23
N VAL A 721 16.10 -27.68 -22.48
CA VAL A 721 16.85 -28.68 -23.25
C VAL A 721 18.13 -28.09 -23.81
N GLY A 722 19.07 -28.97 -24.15
CA GLY A 722 20.42 -28.58 -24.59
C GLY A 722 20.52 -28.13 -26.06
N SER A 723 19.49 -28.39 -26.87
CA SER A 723 19.41 -27.99 -28.28
C SER A 723 17.97 -27.68 -28.67
N PRO A 724 17.73 -26.99 -29.82
CA PRO A 724 16.37 -26.65 -30.24
C PRO A 724 15.42 -27.84 -30.25
N GLU A 725 14.25 -27.68 -29.68
CA GLU A 725 13.17 -28.65 -29.68
C GLU A 725 12.72 -28.97 -31.13
N THR A 726 12.46 -30.24 -31.41
CA THR A 726 11.86 -30.67 -32.68
C THR A 726 10.45 -31.21 -32.50
N ALA A 727 10.14 -31.81 -31.33
CA ALA A 727 8.81 -32.28 -30.97
C ALA A 727 8.72 -32.62 -29.47
N ALA A 728 7.50 -32.69 -28.95
CA ALA A 728 7.22 -33.31 -27.66
C ALA A 728 5.89 -34.07 -27.73
N HIS A 729 5.80 -35.20 -27.00
CA HIS A 729 4.67 -36.11 -27.10
C HIS A 729 4.27 -36.68 -25.74
N ILE A 730 2.99 -37.12 -25.63
CA ILE A 730 2.61 -38.16 -24.69
C ILE A 730 2.64 -39.50 -25.43
N HIS A 731 3.24 -40.48 -24.82
CA HIS A 731 3.35 -41.85 -25.31
C HIS A 731 2.63 -42.83 -24.40
N GLY A 732 2.18 -43.95 -24.95
CA GLY A 732 1.63 -45.05 -24.15
C GLY A 732 0.77 -46.03 -24.96
N PRO A 733 0.34 -47.16 -24.32
CA PRO A 733 0.64 -47.51 -22.92
C PRO A 733 2.02 -48.21 -22.77
N ALA A 734 2.84 -47.70 -21.82
CA ALA A 734 4.09 -48.36 -21.44
C ALA A 734 4.44 -48.04 -19.97
N LEU A 735 5.05 -48.97 -19.27
CA LEU A 735 5.66 -48.76 -17.96
C LEU A 735 7.03 -48.06 -18.11
N ALA A 736 7.56 -47.58 -17.01
CA ALA A 736 8.90 -47.00 -16.97
C ALA A 736 9.94 -48.00 -17.54
N GLY A 737 10.87 -47.50 -18.37
CA GLY A 737 11.87 -48.30 -19.03
C GLY A 737 11.42 -48.98 -20.33
N ALA A 738 10.19 -48.78 -20.82
CA ALA A 738 9.69 -49.29 -22.08
C ALA A 738 9.18 -48.17 -23.00
N ASN A 739 9.36 -48.28 -24.30
CA ASN A 739 8.86 -47.33 -25.32
C ASN A 739 7.47 -47.75 -25.82
N ALA A 740 6.68 -46.74 -26.20
CA ALA A 740 5.38 -46.89 -26.81
C ALA A 740 5.17 -45.82 -27.91
N PRO A 741 4.17 -46.01 -28.81
CA PRO A 741 3.83 -44.98 -29.79
C PRO A 741 3.36 -43.68 -29.14
N ALA A 742 3.58 -42.54 -29.84
CA ALA A 742 2.99 -41.27 -29.47
C ALA A 742 1.47 -41.30 -29.61
N ILE A 743 0.75 -40.79 -28.59
CA ILE A 743 -0.73 -40.72 -28.56
C ILE A 743 -1.23 -39.29 -28.60
N VAL A 744 -0.39 -38.34 -28.18
CA VAL A 744 -0.68 -36.89 -28.25
C VAL A 744 0.61 -36.18 -28.64
N THR A 745 0.53 -35.28 -29.60
CA THR A 745 1.62 -34.38 -29.99
C THR A 745 1.36 -33.00 -29.39
N PHE A 746 2.37 -32.42 -28.78
CA PHE A 746 2.27 -31.09 -28.18
C PHE A 746 2.62 -30.00 -29.19
N PRO A 747 2.06 -28.78 -29.05
CA PRO A 747 2.55 -27.60 -29.76
C PRO A 747 4.02 -27.33 -29.41
N ASN A 748 4.82 -26.77 -30.29
CA ASN A 748 6.22 -26.43 -30.00
C ASN A 748 6.35 -25.22 -29.06
N GLY A 749 7.34 -25.21 -28.19
CA GLY A 749 7.67 -24.13 -27.26
C GLY A 749 8.03 -24.62 -25.86
N GLU A 750 8.89 -23.86 -25.17
CA GLU A 750 9.38 -24.24 -23.82
C GLU A 750 8.29 -24.17 -22.73
N PHE A 751 7.22 -23.42 -22.96
CA PHE A 751 6.09 -23.24 -22.04
C PHE A 751 4.78 -23.45 -22.77
N ARG A 752 3.99 -24.41 -22.30
CA ARG A 752 2.75 -24.80 -22.96
C ARG A 752 1.68 -25.08 -21.91
N ASP A 753 0.59 -24.36 -22.02
CA ASP A 753 -0.67 -24.70 -21.36
C ASP A 753 -1.67 -25.09 -22.44
N PHE A 754 -2.20 -26.29 -22.35
CA PHE A 754 -3.18 -26.79 -23.33
C PHE A 754 -4.04 -27.87 -22.71
N THR A 755 -5.23 -28.05 -23.28
CA THR A 755 -6.17 -29.06 -22.86
C THR A 755 -6.08 -30.28 -23.79
N VAL A 756 -5.96 -31.46 -23.23
CA VAL A 756 -5.97 -32.72 -23.92
C VAL A 756 -7.17 -33.53 -23.50
N THR A 757 -7.92 -34.03 -24.48
CA THR A 757 -8.97 -35.04 -24.25
C THR A 757 -8.46 -36.39 -24.62
N LEU A 758 -8.34 -37.28 -23.66
CA LEU A 758 -7.92 -38.66 -23.83
C LEU A 758 -9.14 -39.55 -24.08
N THR A 759 -8.94 -40.69 -24.73
CA THR A 759 -9.97 -41.74 -24.73
C THR A 759 -10.11 -42.34 -23.32
N SER A 760 -11.21 -42.98 -23.01
CA SER A 760 -11.43 -43.63 -21.71
C SER A 760 -10.33 -44.63 -21.37
N GLN A 761 -9.81 -45.35 -22.37
CA GLN A 761 -8.69 -46.30 -22.19
C GLN A 761 -7.38 -45.54 -21.89
N GLN A 762 -7.06 -44.50 -22.65
CA GLN A 762 -5.86 -43.67 -22.39
C GLN A 762 -5.93 -42.96 -21.02
N GLY A 763 -7.09 -42.47 -20.61
CA GLY A 763 -7.31 -41.93 -19.27
C GLY A 763 -7.10 -43.00 -18.18
N SER A 764 -7.54 -44.22 -18.40
CA SER A 764 -7.26 -45.35 -17.51
C SER A 764 -5.76 -45.72 -17.48
N ASP A 765 -5.09 -45.74 -18.61
CA ASP A 765 -3.65 -46.02 -18.70
C ASP A 765 -2.83 -44.94 -17.97
N MET A 766 -3.25 -43.70 -18.09
CA MET A 766 -2.63 -42.58 -17.35
C MET A 766 -2.78 -42.74 -15.83
N ARG A 767 -3.99 -43.01 -15.34
CA ARG A 767 -4.26 -43.23 -13.92
C ARG A 767 -3.47 -44.40 -13.34
N ASN A 768 -3.09 -45.36 -14.19
CA ASN A 768 -2.29 -46.54 -13.83
C ASN A 768 -0.79 -46.33 -14.06
N GLY A 769 -0.33 -45.10 -14.33
CA GLY A 769 1.09 -44.81 -14.51
C GLY A 769 1.71 -45.42 -15.77
N ARG A 770 0.89 -45.63 -16.83
CA ARG A 770 1.30 -46.29 -18.09
C ARG A 770 1.50 -45.29 -19.23
N LEU A 771 1.49 -44.00 -18.96
CA LEU A 771 1.83 -42.98 -19.95
C LEU A 771 3.12 -42.26 -19.54
N TYR A 772 3.86 -41.75 -20.52
CA TYR A 772 5.02 -40.93 -20.30
C TYR A 772 5.06 -39.75 -21.28
N ILE A 773 5.79 -38.70 -20.90
CA ILE A 773 6.06 -37.54 -21.75
C ILE A 773 7.52 -37.57 -22.15
N ASP A 774 7.83 -37.22 -23.40
CA ASP A 774 9.19 -36.96 -23.86
C ASP A 774 9.28 -35.67 -24.67
N VAL A 775 10.51 -35.12 -24.73
CA VAL A 775 10.88 -33.98 -25.55
C VAL A 775 12.03 -34.34 -26.43
N HIS A 776 11.86 -34.16 -27.73
CA HIS A 776 12.84 -34.42 -28.78
C HIS A 776 13.51 -33.12 -29.19
N THR A 777 14.79 -33.20 -29.49
CA THR A 777 15.58 -32.08 -29.93
C THR A 777 16.40 -32.39 -31.17
N GLN A 778 17.01 -31.36 -31.77
CA GLN A 778 17.87 -31.56 -32.96
C GLN A 778 19.03 -32.53 -32.70
N ASN A 779 19.64 -32.44 -31.50
CA ASN A 779 20.77 -33.29 -31.13
C ASN A 779 20.31 -34.70 -30.64
N ASN A 780 19.10 -34.80 -30.15
CA ASN A 780 18.53 -36.03 -29.60
C ASN A 780 17.14 -36.30 -30.22
N PRO A 781 17.09 -36.73 -31.51
CA PRO A 781 15.81 -36.92 -32.21
C PRO A 781 14.97 -38.10 -31.67
N ASN A 782 15.57 -39.01 -30.88
CA ASN A 782 14.87 -40.12 -30.22
C ASN A 782 14.40 -39.74 -28.78
N GLY A 783 14.51 -38.48 -28.36
CA GLY A 783 14.19 -37.96 -27.07
C GLY A 783 15.41 -37.47 -26.29
N GLU A 784 15.41 -36.25 -25.79
CA GLU A 784 16.47 -35.71 -24.92
C GLU A 784 16.12 -35.95 -23.45
N ILE A 785 14.88 -35.71 -23.08
CA ILE A 785 14.36 -35.92 -21.72
C ILE A 785 13.03 -36.68 -21.79
N ARG A 786 12.78 -37.48 -20.76
CA ARG A 786 11.54 -38.25 -20.60
C ARG A 786 11.10 -38.25 -19.14
N GLY A 787 9.80 -38.32 -18.90
CA GLY A 787 9.20 -38.51 -17.59
C GLY A 787 7.99 -39.40 -17.60
N GLN A 788 7.99 -40.44 -16.76
CA GLN A 788 6.84 -41.32 -16.59
C GLN A 788 5.74 -40.58 -15.83
N ILE A 789 4.52 -40.49 -16.36
CA ILE A 789 3.38 -39.92 -15.64
C ILE A 789 3.07 -40.84 -14.47
N SER A 790 3.19 -40.32 -13.24
CA SER A 790 3.01 -41.10 -12.01
C SER A 790 1.55 -41.53 -11.81
N VAL A 791 1.32 -42.52 -10.95
CA VAL A 791 -0.03 -42.90 -10.55
C VAL A 791 -0.73 -41.73 -9.87
N GLN A 792 -2.01 -41.56 -10.13
CA GLN A 792 -2.83 -40.51 -9.58
C GLN A 792 -2.76 -40.46 -8.04
N ARG A 793 -2.36 -39.30 -7.49
CA ARG A 793 -2.22 -39.07 -6.05
C ARG A 793 -2.99 -37.78 -5.63
N PHE A 794 -3.26 -37.60 -4.36
CA PHE A 794 -3.80 -36.32 -3.86
C PHE A 794 -2.82 -35.20 -4.11
N GLN A 795 -3.30 -34.09 -4.61
CA GLN A 795 -2.49 -32.90 -4.92
C GLN A 795 -1.58 -32.53 -3.73
N ARG A 796 -2.12 -32.55 -2.53
CA ARG A 796 -1.38 -32.26 -1.29
C ARG A 796 -0.12 -33.10 -1.13
N ASP A 797 -0.22 -34.41 -1.32
CA ASP A 797 0.89 -35.32 -1.09
C ASP A 797 1.97 -35.21 -2.18
N VAL A 798 1.53 -34.97 -3.42
CA VAL A 798 2.44 -34.72 -4.53
C VAL A 798 3.24 -33.43 -4.33
N LEU A 799 2.59 -32.35 -3.88
CA LEU A 799 3.25 -31.06 -3.62
C LEU A 799 4.24 -31.14 -2.47
N VAL A 800 3.87 -31.81 -1.37
CA VAL A 800 4.76 -32.00 -0.21
C VAL A 800 5.99 -32.81 -0.58
N GLU A 801 5.79 -33.88 -1.35
CA GLU A 801 6.90 -34.72 -1.83
C GLU A 801 7.83 -33.93 -2.76
N ALA A 802 7.30 -33.23 -3.76
CA ALA A 802 8.07 -32.44 -4.70
C ALA A 802 8.88 -31.31 -4.01
N LEU A 803 8.29 -30.64 -3.01
CA LEU A 803 8.98 -29.67 -2.17
C LEU A 803 10.12 -30.31 -1.35
N ASN A 804 9.89 -31.49 -0.76
CA ASN A 804 10.89 -32.18 0.06
C ASN A 804 12.06 -32.70 -0.76
N GLN A 805 11.81 -33.08 -2.02
CA GLN A 805 12.83 -33.52 -2.97
C GLN A 805 13.56 -32.34 -3.66
N GLY A 806 13.07 -31.09 -3.48
CA GLY A 806 13.63 -29.92 -4.14
C GLY A 806 13.28 -29.82 -5.64
N ASN A 807 12.32 -30.61 -6.11
CA ASN A 807 11.86 -30.59 -7.51
C ASN A 807 11.08 -29.31 -7.86
N ILE A 808 10.43 -28.70 -6.86
CA ILE A 808 9.75 -27.40 -6.94
C ILE A 808 10.11 -26.55 -5.72
N ASN A 809 10.02 -25.24 -5.85
CA ASN A 809 10.10 -24.30 -4.74
C ASN A 809 8.70 -23.94 -4.20
N ARG A 810 8.63 -23.14 -3.15
CA ARG A 810 7.36 -22.70 -2.53
C ARG A 810 6.52 -21.82 -3.45
N ALA A 811 7.15 -21.00 -4.29
CA ALA A 811 6.47 -20.18 -5.28
C ALA A 811 5.72 -21.04 -6.28
N GLU A 812 6.40 -22.06 -6.76
CA GLU A 812 5.83 -23.01 -7.70
C GLU A 812 4.71 -23.87 -7.07
N ALA A 813 4.89 -24.29 -5.82
CA ALA A 813 3.84 -25.01 -5.10
C ALA A 813 2.59 -24.14 -4.89
N LEU A 814 2.75 -22.85 -4.55
CA LEU A 814 1.64 -21.92 -4.47
C LEU A 814 0.93 -21.78 -5.81
N ARG A 815 1.70 -21.59 -6.89
CA ARG A 815 1.15 -21.51 -8.25
C ARG A 815 0.27 -22.73 -8.57
N LEU A 816 0.77 -23.93 -8.31
CA LEU A 816 0.04 -25.17 -8.57
C LEU A 816 -1.26 -25.29 -7.78
N MET A 817 -1.28 -24.80 -6.54
CA MET A 817 -2.49 -24.79 -5.72
C MET A 817 -3.54 -23.80 -6.24
N VAL A 818 -3.14 -22.61 -6.69
CA VAL A 818 -4.08 -21.58 -7.15
C VAL A 818 -4.56 -21.80 -8.58
N GLU A 819 -3.80 -22.51 -9.42
CA GLU A 819 -4.22 -22.93 -10.77
C GLU A 819 -5.12 -24.19 -10.75
N ASP A 820 -5.49 -24.71 -9.56
CA ASP A 820 -6.41 -25.82 -9.41
C ASP A 820 -7.80 -25.48 -10.00
N ALA A 821 -8.32 -26.38 -10.84
CA ALA A 821 -9.56 -26.16 -11.59
C ALA A 821 -10.80 -26.08 -10.68
N ASP A 822 -10.87 -26.90 -9.63
CA ASP A 822 -12.00 -26.90 -8.69
C ASP A 822 -11.99 -25.62 -7.87
N PHE A 823 -10.81 -25.17 -7.42
CA PHE A 823 -10.65 -23.92 -6.71
C PHE A 823 -11.06 -22.75 -7.58
N ARG A 824 -10.60 -22.69 -8.81
CA ARG A 824 -10.97 -21.67 -9.79
C ARG A 824 -12.49 -21.62 -10.04
N THR A 825 -13.11 -22.78 -10.24
CA THR A 825 -14.57 -22.89 -10.46
C THR A 825 -15.34 -22.40 -9.23
N LYS A 826 -14.92 -22.80 -8.04
CA LYS A 826 -15.54 -22.39 -6.76
C LYS A 826 -15.48 -20.89 -6.53
N GLU A 827 -14.36 -20.26 -6.87
CA GLU A 827 -14.14 -18.82 -6.62
C GLU A 827 -14.62 -17.94 -7.79
N PHE A 828 -15.03 -18.49 -8.92
CA PHE A 828 -15.34 -17.77 -10.15
C PHE A 828 -16.39 -16.66 -9.95
N ASN A 829 -17.54 -16.96 -9.37
CA ASN A 829 -18.60 -15.98 -9.15
C ASN A 829 -18.17 -14.91 -8.12
N ARG A 830 -17.37 -15.29 -7.14
CA ARG A 830 -16.83 -14.36 -6.14
C ARG A 830 -15.85 -13.37 -6.77
N ALA A 831 -14.97 -13.87 -7.62
CA ALA A 831 -14.06 -13.03 -8.40
C ALA A 831 -14.83 -12.12 -9.33
N PHE A 832 -15.85 -12.63 -10.03
CA PHE A 832 -16.63 -11.83 -10.96
C PHE A 832 -17.31 -10.64 -10.25
N VAL A 833 -18.00 -10.89 -9.13
CA VAL A 833 -18.61 -9.78 -8.35
C VAL A 833 -17.56 -8.79 -7.87
N LEU A 834 -16.40 -9.25 -7.42
CA LEU A 834 -15.33 -8.33 -6.99
C LEU A 834 -14.83 -7.45 -8.14
N MET A 835 -14.74 -8.01 -9.35
CA MET A 835 -14.30 -7.27 -10.53
C MET A 835 -15.29 -6.18 -10.96
N GLU A 836 -16.58 -6.30 -10.64
CA GLU A 836 -17.53 -5.21 -10.84
C GLU A 836 -17.15 -3.97 -10.00
N TYR A 837 -16.73 -4.20 -8.74
CA TYR A 837 -16.24 -3.12 -7.87
C TYR A 837 -14.88 -2.59 -8.33
N PHE A 838 -13.97 -3.47 -8.70
CA PHE A 838 -12.61 -3.08 -9.08
C PHE A 838 -12.55 -2.41 -10.45
N GLY A 839 -13.16 -3.01 -11.46
CA GLY A 839 -13.18 -2.48 -12.82
C GLY A 839 -14.01 -1.22 -12.92
N TYR A 840 -15.27 -1.24 -12.51
CA TYR A 840 -16.15 -0.11 -12.73
C TYR A 840 -16.05 0.98 -11.67
N LEU A 841 -15.97 0.60 -10.36
CA LEU A 841 -16.06 1.57 -9.27
C LEU A 841 -14.69 2.00 -8.71
N ARG A 842 -13.62 1.29 -9.06
CA ARG A 842 -12.24 1.61 -8.63
C ARG A 842 -12.09 1.67 -7.12
N ARG A 843 -12.75 0.76 -6.40
CA ARG A 843 -12.73 0.69 -4.94
C ARG A 843 -13.02 -0.71 -4.43
N ASN A 844 -12.78 -0.92 -3.14
CA ASN A 844 -13.21 -2.14 -2.47
C ASN A 844 -14.73 -2.11 -2.22
N PRO A 845 -15.37 -3.28 -2.12
CA PRO A 845 -16.80 -3.35 -1.82
C PRO A 845 -17.22 -2.71 -0.50
N ASP A 846 -16.32 -2.68 0.49
CA ASP A 846 -16.52 -2.11 1.82
C ASP A 846 -15.96 -0.68 1.96
N ASP A 847 -15.53 -0.05 0.87
CA ASP A 847 -15.18 1.37 0.87
C ASP A 847 -16.45 2.24 0.78
N PRO A 848 -16.43 3.47 1.28
CA PRO A 848 -17.56 4.39 1.12
C PRO A 848 -18.04 4.49 -0.35
N PRO A 849 -19.35 4.53 -0.57
CA PRO A 849 -20.45 4.77 0.38
C PRO A 849 -20.93 3.54 1.17
N ASP A 850 -20.48 2.32 0.84
CA ASP A 850 -21.07 1.10 1.38
C ASP A 850 -20.67 0.82 2.84
N ASN A 851 -19.39 0.97 3.20
CA ASN A 851 -18.82 0.76 4.54
C ASN A 851 -18.93 -0.69 5.10
N ASN A 852 -19.40 -1.64 4.30
CA ASN A 852 -19.48 -3.08 4.62
C ASN A 852 -19.57 -3.91 3.32
N LEU A 853 -19.68 -5.23 3.47
CA LEU A 853 -19.77 -6.15 2.33
C LEU A 853 -21.23 -6.50 1.92
N ASP A 854 -22.25 -5.79 2.37
CA ASP A 854 -23.64 -6.15 2.10
C ASP A 854 -23.95 -6.06 0.60
N GLY A 855 -23.48 -5.03 -0.09
CA GLY A 855 -23.62 -4.89 -1.55
C GLY A 855 -22.95 -6.03 -2.32
N TYR A 856 -21.73 -6.38 -1.95
CA TYR A 856 -21.02 -7.52 -2.53
C TYR A 856 -21.76 -8.84 -2.30
N ASN A 857 -22.19 -9.12 -1.08
CA ASN A 857 -22.90 -10.33 -0.71
C ASN A 857 -24.27 -10.45 -1.42
N PHE A 858 -24.97 -9.32 -1.59
CA PHE A 858 -26.22 -9.26 -2.36
C PHE A 858 -25.98 -9.71 -3.83
N TRP A 859 -24.99 -9.14 -4.50
CA TRP A 859 -24.70 -9.48 -5.89
C TRP A 859 -24.19 -10.91 -6.05
N LEU A 860 -23.38 -11.40 -5.11
CA LEU A 860 -22.92 -12.79 -5.11
C LEU A 860 -24.09 -13.77 -4.94
N ALA A 861 -25.00 -13.52 -4.01
CA ALA A 861 -26.18 -14.34 -3.80
C ALA A 861 -27.07 -14.35 -5.06
N LYS A 862 -27.27 -13.17 -5.67
CA LYS A 862 -28.07 -13.03 -6.89
C LYS A 862 -27.41 -13.75 -8.09
N LEU A 863 -26.12 -13.61 -8.29
CA LEU A 863 -25.39 -14.30 -9.34
C LEU A 863 -25.46 -15.83 -9.18
N ASN A 864 -25.29 -16.32 -7.95
CA ASN A 864 -25.42 -17.74 -7.62
C ASN A 864 -26.84 -18.27 -7.86
N GLN A 865 -27.88 -17.49 -7.53
CA GLN A 865 -29.27 -17.84 -7.82
C GLN A 865 -29.53 -18.10 -9.31
N PHE A 866 -28.84 -17.39 -10.17
CA PHE A 866 -28.92 -17.55 -11.63
C PHE A 866 -27.80 -18.42 -12.21
N ASN A 867 -27.13 -19.27 -11.40
CA ASN A 867 -26.06 -20.17 -11.81
C ASN A 867 -24.92 -19.46 -12.60
N GLY A 868 -24.53 -18.27 -12.17
CA GLY A 868 -23.49 -17.48 -12.81
C GLY A 868 -23.95 -16.68 -14.05
N ASN A 869 -25.23 -16.70 -14.40
CA ASN A 869 -25.74 -15.91 -15.51
C ASN A 869 -25.89 -14.43 -15.11
N PHE A 870 -24.91 -13.63 -15.45
CA PHE A 870 -24.82 -12.21 -15.12
C PHE A 870 -25.90 -11.34 -15.81
N VAL A 871 -26.41 -11.80 -16.96
CA VAL A 871 -27.52 -11.09 -17.68
C VAL A 871 -28.81 -11.25 -16.90
N ASN A 872 -29.16 -12.51 -16.53
CA ASN A 872 -30.36 -12.79 -15.75
C ASN A 872 -30.28 -12.21 -14.32
N ALA A 873 -29.07 -12.06 -13.78
CA ALA A 873 -28.84 -11.40 -12.51
C ALA A 873 -28.91 -9.86 -12.59
N ASP A 874 -29.00 -9.27 -13.77
CA ASP A 874 -28.93 -7.82 -14.04
C ASP A 874 -27.67 -7.15 -13.44
N MET A 875 -26.61 -7.91 -13.17
CA MET A 875 -25.48 -7.45 -12.39
C MET A 875 -24.62 -6.45 -13.18
N VAL A 876 -24.04 -6.85 -14.30
CA VAL A 876 -23.23 -5.97 -15.18
C VAL A 876 -24.03 -4.73 -15.58
N LYS A 877 -25.31 -4.90 -15.92
CA LYS A 877 -26.21 -3.79 -16.25
C LYS A 877 -26.32 -2.77 -15.11
N ALA A 878 -26.49 -3.23 -13.88
CA ALA A 878 -26.63 -2.36 -12.70
C ALA A 878 -25.35 -1.53 -12.47
N PHE A 879 -24.17 -2.14 -12.58
CA PHE A 879 -22.91 -1.43 -12.43
C PHE A 879 -22.67 -0.42 -13.57
N LEU A 880 -22.87 -0.80 -14.83
CA LEU A 880 -22.74 0.10 -15.98
C LEU A 880 -23.69 1.31 -15.93
N ARG A 881 -24.86 1.16 -15.29
CA ARG A 881 -25.85 2.24 -15.13
C ARG A 881 -25.72 2.99 -13.80
N SER A 882 -24.83 2.57 -12.92
CA SER A 882 -24.66 3.24 -11.63
C SER A 882 -24.20 4.68 -11.82
N THR A 883 -24.68 5.56 -10.95
CA THR A 883 -24.22 6.96 -10.91
C THR A 883 -22.73 7.06 -10.60
N GLU A 884 -22.18 6.10 -9.84
CA GLU A 884 -20.77 6.03 -9.50
C GLU A 884 -19.91 5.72 -10.73
N TYR A 885 -20.26 4.73 -11.54
CA TYR A 885 -19.55 4.43 -12.79
C TYR A 885 -19.67 5.54 -13.81
N ARG A 886 -20.91 5.97 -14.09
CA ARG A 886 -21.16 7.02 -15.11
C ARG A 886 -20.52 8.34 -14.71
N GLY A 887 -20.54 8.68 -13.43
CA GLY A 887 -19.93 9.90 -12.89
C GLY A 887 -18.42 10.01 -13.10
N ARG A 888 -17.74 8.90 -13.47
CA ARG A 888 -16.32 8.91 -13.88
C ARG A 888 -16.08 9.66 -15.21
N PHE A 889 -17.08 9.71 -16.10
CA PHE A 889 -16.93 10.10 -17.50
C PHE A 889 -17.84 11.26 -17.92
N GLY A 890 -18.50 11.91 -17.00
CA GLY A 890 -19.41 13.03 -17.23
C GLY A 890 -20.63 12.97 -16.30
N PRO A 891 -21.61 13.85 -16.50
CA PRO A 891 -22.87 13.78 -15.75
C PRO A 891 -23.52 12.40 -15.89
N PRO A 892 -23.96 11.76 -14.79
CA PRO A 892 -24.47 10.39 -14.79
C PRO A 892 -25.83 10.23 -15.46
#